data_eeb2aff651b39c40064fd9aa363680f6
#
_entry.id   eeb2aff651b39c40064fd9aa363680f6
#
_cell.length_a   1.000
_cell.length_b   1.000
_cell.length_c   1.000
_cell.angle_alpha   90.00
_cell.angle_beta   90.00
_cell.angle_gamma   90.00
#
_symmetry.space_group_name_H-M   'P 1'
#
loop_
_entity.id
_entity.type
_entity.pdbx_description
1 polymer ?
#
loop_
_entity_poly.entity_id
_entity_poly.type
_entity_poly.pdbx_seq_one_letter_code
_entity_poly.pdbx_strand_id
1 'polypeptide(L)'
;MDLSMKWLADYVDCDMPIKDFVSALTLSGSKVECFEQEGEDISNVVVGKVVSMERHPDSDHMFITQVDVGEDEPVQIVTGAQNVHEGDFVPVAKHKSSVLHEGKQVKITKGKLRGVASNGMLCSLGELGLSVHDFPYAIEDGIFILGDDCDKTVGKDIHEAIGYNDTTVEFEITSNRPDCLSVIGLARETAATFGTELKVKKPEFKGIDGDINDMLKVKIHNTDLCKRYMAGIVKNVKIGPSPRWMRERLRGCGVRPINNFVDITNYVMLEYGRPMHAFDLKYVKDASINIRNAKAGETITTLDGEVRELSEEMLVIADAEKPVAVAGVMGGEYSGIMDDTTTVVFESACFDGASVRTTAKKLGMRTDASARYEKGLDPHECYEALMRAFQLVEELGAGEVVKTYIDENYEDETPKTVDFDPEWINKFLGTEIPESDMVEYLTRLGFEIKDGKVVSPWYRVDIACKADVAEEVARLYGYNKIPNTIVRGVAQAKLTEAQKFDRHIQRSMLAMGLNEISTFSFISPKYFDKINLPADSKLRKTVVITNPLGEDTSVMRTTIIPSVCEVLARNYSYRNPECYIFERGNEYIPVEGEVLPNEPERLGFGFYDTETKADFYDIKGFVEGLLSKLGAQKVEFEKATAECSFDEFYAFHPGRVAVVKVNGEEIGIFGELHPRVLENYGIDARAYVGKINVPELMASCVAQKTYKPLPKYPATTRDLSIVCDDDIPAALLEKTISKAVGSILEKVTLFDVYKGEQIEKGKKSVSYSISMRSHDGTLTDEQADKAMKKVLEALKAIGAELRM
;
A
#
# COMPACT_ATOMS: atom_id res chain seq x y z
N MET A 1 13.18 10.42 5.34
CA MET A 1 14.55 10.99 5.46
C MET A 1 14.70 11.54 6.84
N ASP A 2 15.62 10.96 7.60
CA ASP A 2 15.92 11.41 8.96
C ASP A 2 16.97 12.51 8.90
N LEU A 3 16.70 13.63 9.53
CA LEU A 3 17.56 14.81 9.55
C LEU A 3 18.03 15.07 10.98
N SER A 4 19.34 15.01 11.20
CA SER A 4 19.98 15.47 12.42
C SER A 4 19.94 17.01 12.51
N MET A 5 19.36 17.56 13.58
CA MET A 5 19.33 19.01 13.78
C MET A 5 20.72 19.57 14.07
N LYS A 6 21.61 18.81 14.71
CA LYS A 6 23.03 19.20 14.89
C LYS A 6 23.75 19.28 13.54
N TRP A 7 23.48 18.37 12.61
CA TRP A 7 24.09 18.42 11.29
C TRP A 7 23.52 19.55 10.44
N LEU A 8 22.19 19.79 10.51
CA LEU A 8 21.55 20.92 9.84
C LEU A 8 22.18 22.26 10.26
N ALA A 9 22.52 22.42 11.54
CA ALA A 9 23.12 23.63 12.09
C ALA A 9 24.49 24.00 11.46
N ASP A 10 25.19 23.06 10.82
CA ASP A 10 26.42 23.37 10.06
C ASP A 10 26.13 24.22 8.81
N TYR A 11 24.93 24.14 8.27
CA TYR A 11 24.55 24.75 6.99
C TYR A 11 23.57 25.91 7.12
N VAL A 12 22.81 26.00 8.19
CA VAL A 12 21.82 27.05 8.38
C VAL A 12 21.61 27.34 9.88
N ASP A 13 21.59 28.64 10.20
CA ASP A 13 21.24 29.05 11.56
C ASP A 13 19.71 28.94 11.75
N CYS A 14 19.31 28.06 12.64
CA CYS A 14 17.91 27.83 12.97
C CYS A 14 17.76 27.63 14.47
N ASP A 15 17.71 28.73 15.22
CA ASP A 15 17.55 28.73 16.68
C ASP A 15 16.07 29.01 17.03
N MET A 16 15.25 27.97 16.93
CA MET A 16 13.83 28.04 17.28
C MET A 16 13.36 26.73 17.91
N PRO A 17 12.20 26.76 18.63
CA PRO A 17 11.61 25.54 19.15
C PRO A 17 11.31 24.54 18.05
N ILE A 18 11.62 23.25 18.26
CA ILE A 18 11.47 22.20 17.24
C ILE A 18 10.04 22.12 16.66
N LYS A 19 9.01 22.38 17.48
CA LYS A 19 7.61 22.39 17.03
C LYS A 19 7.31 23.49 16.02
N ASP A 20 7.94 24.65 16.16
CA ASP A 20 7.77 25.78 15.24
C ASP A 20 8.51 25.49 13.93
N PHE A 21 9.72 24.92 14.02
CA PHE A 21 10.49 24.42 12.86
C PHE A 21 9.66 23.42 12.03
N VAL A 22 9.18 22.35 12.65
CA VAL A 22 8.37 21.30 12.02
C VAL A 22 7.11 21.84 11.36
N SER A 23 6.41 22.76 12.05
CA SER A 23 5.20 23.40 11.50
C SER A 23 5.51 24.24 10.26
N ALA A 24 6.57 25.05 10.30
CA ALA A 24 6.96 25.92 9.19
C ALA A 24 7.41 25.14 7.97
N LEU A 25 8.27 24.11 8.13
CA LEU A 25 8.74 23.27 7.03
C LEU A 25 7.57 22.49 6.37
N THR A 26 6.66 21.95 7.18
CA THR A 26 5.44 21.28 6.67
C THR A 26 4.58 22.24 5.86
N LEU A 27 4.36 23.46 6.34
CA LEU A 27 3.56 24.49 5.64
C LEU A 27 4.23 24.99 4.35
N SER A 28 5.57 24.98 4.28
CA SER A 28 6.31 25.37 3.07
C SER A 28 6.56 24.23 2.08
N GLY A 29 5.97 23.02 2.32
CA GLY A 29 5.98 21.90 1.38
C GLY A 29 6.91 20.74 1.72
N SER A 30 7.74 20.84 2.78
CA SER A 30 8.59 19.76 3.28
C SER A 30 7.92 19.09 4.48
N LYS A 31 7.05 18.10 4.20
CA LYS A 31 6.23 17.45 5.24
C LYS A 31 7.09 16.72 6.26
N VAL A 32 6.87 17.02 7.54
CA VAL A 32 7.44 16.28 8.65
C VAL A 32 6.43 15.25 9.18
N GLU A 33 6.88 14.01 9.38
CA GLU A 33 6.07 12.94 9.98
C GLU A 33 6.17 12.97 11.51
N CYS A 34 7.39 12.95 12.03
CA CYS A 34 7.64 13.02 13.47
C CYS A 34 9.01 13.63 13.76
N PHE A 35 9.29 13.85 15.02
CA PHE A 35 10.63 14.16 15.52
C PHE A 35 10.85 13.44 16.84
N GLU A 36 12.10 13.05 17.09
CA GLU A 36 12.52 12.31 18.28
C GLU A 36 13.79 12.93 18.86
N GLN A 37 13.92 12.91 20.16
CA GLN A 37 15.13 13.35 20.83
C GLN A 37 15.93 12.13 21.26
N GLU A 38 17.21 12.08 20.90
CA GLU A 38 18.11 11.01 21.34
C GLU A 38 18.11 10.89 22.87
N GLY A 39 17.99 9.67 23.36
CA GLY A 39 18.06 9.37 24.77
C GLY A 39 16.82 9.78 25.59
N GLU A 40 15.67 10.12 25.00
CA GLU A 40 14.44 10.48 25.73
C GLU A 40 14.00 9.42 26.74
N ASP A 41 14.28 8.15 26.47
CA ASP A 41 13.96 7.02 27.34
C ASP A 41 14.91 6.89 28.54
N ILE A 42 16.03 7.63 28.58
CA ILE A 42 17.06 7.58 29.57
C ILE A 42 16.98 8.84 30.42
N SER A 43 17.03 8.68 31.73
CA SER A 43 16.98 9.84 32.62
C SER A 43 17.74 9.59 33.90
N ASN A 44 18.35 10.67 34.46
CA ASN A 44 19.08 10.68 35.71
C ASN A 44 20.29 9.70 35.72
N VAL A 45 20.95 9.57 34.55
CA VAL A 45 22.22 8.87 34.39
C VAL A 45 23.32 9.90 34.27
N VAL A 46 24.38 9.78 35.08
CA VAL A 46 25.47 10.75 35.16
C VAL A 46 26.84 10.08 35.00
N VAL A 47 27.85 10.89 34.69
CA VAL A 47 29.25 10.44 34.73
C VAL A 47 29.67 10.20 36.16
N GLY A 48 30.15 9.00 36.48
CA GLY A 48 30.74 8.65 37.74
C GLY A 48 32.18 8.21 37.61
N LYS A 49 32.98 8.42 38.65
CA LYS A 49 34.35 7.90 38.76
C LYS A 49 34.41 6.81 39.82
N VAL A 50 34.92 5.64 39.47
CA VAL A 50 35.13 4.55 40.41
C VAL A 50 36.30 4.91 41.34
N VAL A 51 36.02 5.14 42.63
CA VAL A 51 36.99 5.58 43.64
C VAL A 51 37.69 4.38 44.29
N SER A 52 36.88 3.35 44.59
CA SER A 52 37.39 2.11 45.13
C SER A 52 36.54 0.91 44.74
N MET A 53 37.13 -0.27 44.76
CA MET A 53 36.50 -1.51 44.39
C MET A 53 36.97 -2.67 45.27
N GLU A 54 36.05 -3.42 45.86
CA GLU A 54 36.35 -4.60 46.68
C GLU A 54 35.46 -5.79 46.28
N ARG A 55 35.94 -7.03 46.56
CA ARG A 55 35.16 -8.21 46.24
C ARG A 55 33.95 -8.35 47.14
N HIS A 56 32.82 -8.78 46.60
CA HIS A 56 31.61 -9.06 47.35
C HIS A 56 31.83 -10.27 48.29
N PRO A 57 31.52 -10.18 49.60
CA PRO A 57 31.84 -11.24 50.55
C PRO A 57 31.11 -12.57 50.25
N ASP A 58 29.93 -12.53 49.67
CA ASP A 58 29.08 -13.70 49.35
C ASP A 58 28.99 -14.00 47.87
N SER A 59 29.97 -13.56 47.05
CA SER A 59 29.98 -13.82 45.60
C SER A 59 31.38 -13.83 45.00
N ASP A 60 31.68 -14.85 44.21
CA ASP A 60 32.95 -14.98 43.49
C ASP A 60 33.01 -14.08 42.23
N HIS A 61 31.87 -13.54 41.79
CA HIS A 61 31.72 -12.81 40.53
C HIS A 61 31.29 -11.35 40.67
N MET A 62 31.01 -10.89 41.90
CA MET A 62 30.53 -9.53 42.12
C MET A 62 31.58 -8.67 42.84
N PHE A 63 31.49 -7.36 42.55
CA PHE A 63 32.29 -6.33 43.21
C PHE A 63 31.39 -5.29 43.85
N ILE A 64 31.84 -4.74 44.98
CA ILE A 64 31.24 -3.57 45.63
C ILE A 64 32.11 -2.38 45.23
N THR A 65 31.52 -1.41 44.51
CA THR A 65 32.23 -0.19 44.11
C THR A 65 31.73 1.02 44.85
N GLN A 66 32.63 1.94 45.17
CA GLN A 66 32.29 3.29 45.60
C GLN A 66 32.52 4.22 44.42
N VAL A 67 31.49 4.92 44.00
CA VAL A 67 31.51 5.72 42.77
C VAL A 67 31.19 7.18 43.12
N ASP A 68 32.12 8.07 42.84
CA ASP A 68 31.91 9.51 42.92
C ASP A 68 31.03 9.95 41.75
N VAL A 69 29.90 10.52 42.07
CA VAL A 69 28.90 11.02 41.08
C VAL A 69 28.68 12.54 41.23
N GLY A 70 29.62 13.26 41.86
CA GLY A 70 29.54 14.70 42.12
C GLY A 70 28.62 15.07 43.30
N GLU A 71 28.31 14.13 44.20
CA GLU A 71 27.58 14.34 45.44
C GLU A 71 28.54 14.35 46.62
N ASP A 72 28.08 14.78 47.80
CA ASP A 72 28.94 14.91 48.99
C ASP A 72 29.62 13.60 49.44
N GLU A 73 28.98 12.47 49.18
CA GLU A 73 29.50 11.13 49.47
C GLU A 73 29.42 10.21 48.23
N PRO A 74 30.41 9.32 48.00
CA PRO A 74 30.38 8.34 46.93
C PRO A 74 29.19 7.40 47.09
N VAL A 75 28.62 7.00 45.94
CA VAL A 75 27.50 6.06 45.87
C VAL A 75 27.98 4.63 45.79
N GLN A 76 27.53 3.79 46.74
CA GLN A 76 27.82 2.36 46.70
C GLN A 76 27.00 1.64 45.68
N ILE A 77 27.67 0.94 44.77
CA ILE A 77 27.03 0.15 43.72
C ILE A 77 27.64 -1.24 43.67
N VAL A 78 26.81 -2.28 43.54
CA VAL A 78 27.25 -3.67 43.37
C VAL A 78 27.14 -4.03 41.90
N THR A 79 28.25 -4.50 41.32
CA THR A 79 28.30 -4.90 39.90
C THR A 79 28.86 -6.31 39.70
N GLY A 80 28.38 -7.03 38.69
CA GLY A 80 28.96 -8.30 38.25
C GLY A 80 29.96 -8.15 37.09
N ALA A 81 30.14 -6.94 36.60
CA ALA A 81 31.03 -6.68 35.46
C ALA A 81 32.51 -6.87 35.88
N GLN A 82 33.27 -7.47 34.97
CA GLN A 82 34.70 -7.80 35.20
C GLN A 82 35.66 -6.80 34.56
N ASN A 83 35.12 -5.86 33.73
CA ASN A 83 35.92 -4.89 32.97
C ASN A 83 36.05 -3.52 33.63
N VAL A 84 35.56 -3.36 34.87
CA VAL A 84 35.61 -2.10 35.63
C VAL A 84 36.81 -2.13 36.56
N HIS A 85 37.54 -1.01 36.70
CA HIS A 85 38.69 -0.83 37.57
C HIS A 85 38.61 0.49 38.36
N GLU A 86 39.39 0.57 39.42
CA GLU A 86 39.55 1.84 40.15
C GLU A 86 40.15 2.92 39.24
N GLY A 87 39.54 4.09 39.23
CA GLY A 87 39.90 5.23 38.39
C GLY A 87 39.09 5.37 37.13
N ASP A 88 38.35 4.34 36.73
CA ASP A 88 37.49 4.37 35.52
C ASP A 88 36.35 5.38 35.64
N PHE A 89 36.03 6.02 34.50
CA PHE A 89 34.86 6.87 34.37
C PHE A 89 33.76 6.06 33.67
N VAL A 90 32.57 6.03 34.27
CA VAL A 90 31.45 5.15 33.85
C VAL A 90 30.11 5.87 33.92
N PRO A 91 29.12 5.49 33.09
CA PRO A 91 27.74 5.96 33.25
C PRO A 91 27.10 5.33 34.51
N VAL A 92 26.52 6.17 35.38
CA VAL A 92 25.90 5.76 36.63
C VAL A 92 24.41 6.11 36.62
N ALA A 93 23.56 5.10 36.56
CA ALA A 93 22.14 5.22 36.79
C ALA A 93 21.85 5.36 38.28
N LYS A 94 21.47 6.57 38.72
CA LYS A 94 21.13 6.87 40.11
C LYS A 94 19.74 6.31 40.48
N HIS A 95 19.40 6.44 41.78
CA HIS A 95 18.05 6.09 42.22
C HIS A 95 16.96 6.87 41.50
N LYS A 96 15.93 6.19 40.96
CA LYS A 96 14.85 6.69 40.12
C LYS A 96 15.27 7.08 38.71
N SER A 97 16.42 6.63 38.24
CA SER A 97 16.78 6.74 36.83
C SER A 97 15.95 5.79 35.95
N SER A 98 15.87 6.10 34.66
CA SER A 98 15.36 5.20 33.62
C SER A 98 16.52 4.82 32.70
N VAL A 99 16.60 3.55 32.33
CA VAL A 99 17.53 2.99 31.35
C VAL A 99 16.83 1.96 30.47
N LEU A 100 17.47 1.46 29.45
CA LEU A 100 16.93 0.42 28.60
C LEU A 100 17.41 -0.97 29.04
N HIS A 101 16.56 -1.96 28.95
CA HIS A 101 16.89 -3.37 29.09
C HIS A 101 16.13 -4.16 28.02
N GLU A 102 16.86 -4.82 27.12
CA GLU A 102 16.29 -5.48 25.93
C GLU A 102 15.33 -4.55 25.15
N GLY A 103 15.71 -3.29 24.98
CA GLY A 103 14.91 -2.28 24.26
C GLY A 103 13.68 -1.76 25.01
N LYS A 104 13.51 -2.11 26.30
CA LYS A 104 12.40 -1.62 27.12
C LYS A 104 12.89 -0.74 28.25
N GLN A 105 12.18 0.35 28.51
CA GLN A 105 12.49 1.26 29.61
C GLN A 105 12.30 0.58 30.97
N VAL A 106 13.34 0.62 31.80
CA VAL A 106 13.36 0.06 33.17
C VAL A 106 13.78 1.12 34.16
N LYS A 107 13.10 1.17 35.32
CA LYS A 107 13.44 2.08 36.40
C LYS A 107 14.41 1.46 37.39
N ILE A 108 15.51 2.16 37.69
CA ILE A 108 16.51 1.73 38.64
C ILE A 108 16.16 2.29 40.04
N THR A 109 16.13 1.40 41.02
CA THR A 109 15.84 1.75 42.42
C THR A 109 16.90 1.19 43.34
N LYS A 110 17.10 1.86 44.50
CA LYS A 110 17.95 1.33 45.60
C LYS A 110 17.50 -0.07 45.99
N GLY A 111 18.42 -0.98 46.05
CA GLY A 111 18.15 -2.39 46.37
C GLY A 111 19.29 -3.06 47.16
N LYS A 112 19.19 -4.35 47.35
CA LYS A 112 20.26 -5.18 47.92
C LYS A 112 20.55 -6.33 46.98
N LEU A 113 21.82 -6.53 46.65
CA LEU A 113 22.31 -7.68 45.91
C LEU A 113 23.05 -8.60 46.85
N ARG A 114 22.58 -9.80 47.09
CA ARG A 114 23.07 -10.77 48.05
C ARG A 114 23.39 -10.15 49.44
N GLY A 115 22.45 -9.32 49.94
CA GLY A 115 22.53 -8.69 51.25
C GLY A 115 23.28 -7.34 51.31
N VAL A 116 24.10 -7.00 50.32
CA VAL A 116 24.82 -5.72 50.23
C VAL A 116 23.97 -4.67 49.51
N ALA A 117 23.94 -3.45 50.03
CA ALA A 117 23.16 -2.35 49.44
C ALA A 117 23.80 -1.91 48.11
N SER A 118 22.97 -1.76 47.09
CA SER A 118 23.32 -1.12 45.83
C SER A 118 22.35 0.08 45.60
N ASN A 119 22.95 1.28 45.56
CA ASN A 119 22.17 2.53 45.51
C ASN A 119 22.01 3.09 44.09
N GLY A 120 22.41 2.33 43.09
CA GLY A 120 22.35 2.66 41.65
C GLY A 120 22.82 1.46 40.82
N MET A 121 23.13 1.72 39.56
CA MET A 121 23.63 0.74 38.61
C MET A 121 24.68 1.38 37.69
N LEU A 122 25.76 0.66 37.38
CA LEU A 122 26.67 1.03 36.29
C LEU A 122 26.05 0.57 34.96
N CYS A 123 26.14 1.38 33.91
CA CYS A 123 25.47 1.07 32.67
C CYS A 123 26.45 0.58 31.58
N SER A 124 25.99 -0.40 30.81
CA SER A 124 26.56 -0.81 29.51
C SER A 124 26.11 0.13 28.41
N LEU A 125 26.64 -0.05 27.19
CA LEU A 125 26.13 0.65 26.00
C LEU A 125 24.67 0.31 25.73
N GLY A 126 24.29 -0.97 25.84
CA GLY A 126 22.91 -1.43 25.56
C GLY A 126 21.87 -0.79 26.48
N GLU A 127 22.22 -0.54 27.75
CA GLU A 127 21.35 0.15 28.71
C GLU A 127 21.20 1.65 28.42
N LEU A 128 22.08 2.21 27.59
CA LEU A 128 22.01 3.57 27.05
C LEU A 128 21.42 3.59 25.60
N GLY A 129 20.94 2.46 25.06
CA GLY A 129 20.44 2.38 23.69
C GLY A 129 21.52 2.51 22.62
N LEU A 130 22.79 2.29 22.98
CA LEU A 130 23.95 2.45 22.13
C LEU A 130 24.64 1.09 21.87
N SER A 131 25.58 1.07 20.94
CA SER A 131 26.31 -0.12 20.52
C SER A 131 27.81 0.14 20.37
N VAL A 132 28.59 -0.91 20.14
CA VAL A 132 30.04 -0.79 19.81
C VAL A 132 30.28 -0.06 18.49
N HIS A 133 29.28 0.09 17.61
CA HIS A 133 29.41 0.93 16.43
C HIS A 133 29.45 2.44 16.77
N ASP A 134 28.77 2.82 17.86
CA ASP A 134 28.81 4.19 18.36
C ASP A 134 30.11 4.48 19.12
N PHE A 135 30.61 3.49 19.86
CA PHE A 135 31.86 3.55 20.63
C PHE A 135 32.73 2.30 20.41
N PRO A 136 33.51 2.25 19.31
CA PRO A 136 34.24 1.05 18.87
C PRO A 136 35.32 0.53 19.85
N TYR A 137 35.70 1.32 20.81
CA TYR A 137 36.65 0.92 21.87
C TYR A 137 35.97 0.24 23.07
N ALA A 138 34.62 0.33 23.15
CA ALA A 138 33.88 -0.26 24.24
C ALA A 138 33.71 -1.78 24.06
N ILE A 139 33.43 -2.48 25.14
CA ILE A 139 33.16 -3.92 25.16
C ILE A 139 31.64 -4.13 25.08
N GLU A 140 31.19 -5.01 24.19
CA GLU A 140 29.76 -5.25 23.99
C GLU A 140 29.08 -5.79 25.26
N ASP A 141 29.67 -6.79 25.91
CA ASP A 141 29.15 -7.44 27.13
C ASP A 141 29.79 -6.89 28.39
N GLY A 142 29.90 -5.56 28.56
CA GLY A 142 30.51 -4.95 29.72
C GLY A 142 29.99 -3.57 30.06
N ILE A 143 30.43 -3.02 31.19
CA ILE A 143 30.15 -1.62 31.54
C ILE A 143 30.85 -0.72 30.52
N PHE A 144 30.16 0.33 30.10
CA PHE A 144 30.74 1.33 29.21
C PHE A 144 31.78 2.17 29.98
N ILE A 145 33.08 1.98 29.65
CA ILE A 145 34.16 2.81 30.17
C ILE A 145 34.33 4.01 29.24
N LEU A 146 34.17 5.24 29.77
CA LEU A 146 34.26 6.45 28.97
C LEU A 146 35.65 6.68 28.41
N GLY A 147 35.81 6.75 27.09
CA GLY A 147 37.06 7.03 26.39
C GLY A 147 37.47 8.50 26.47
N ASP A 148 38.59 8.85 25.77
CA ASP A 148 39.09 10.23 25.72
C ASP A 148 38.25 11.16 24.86
N ASP A 149 37.38 10.62 24.06
CA ASP A 149 36.39 11.34 23.21
C ASP A 149 35.13 11.73 24.01
N CYS A 150 35.01 11.33 25.28
CA CYS A 150 33.88 11.66 26.16
C CYS A 150 34.25 12.73 27.19
N ASP A 151 33.29 13.53 27.64
CA ASP A 151 33.49 14.45 28.76
C ASP A 151 33.44 13.67 30.08
N LYS A 152 34.56 13.66 30.80
CA LYS A 152 34.73 12.90 32.04
C LYS A 152 34.44 13.74 33.29
N THR A 153 33.71 14.86 33.15
CA THR A 153 33.30 15.69 34.29
C THR A 153 32.31 14.91 35.18
N VAL A 154 32.75 14.57 36.39
CA VAL A 154 31.94 13.82 37.36
C VAL A 154 30.64 14.58 37.69
N GLY A 155 29.52 13.85 37.70
CA GLY A 155 28.17 14.39 37.91
C GLY A 155 27.50 15.01 36.69
N LYS A 156 28.23 15.14 35.56
CA LYS A 156 27.64 15.63 34.31
C LYS A 156 26.62 14.65 33.77
N ASP A 157 25.53 15.18 33.20
CA ASP A 157 24.52 14.33 32.52
C ASP A 157 25.19 13.52 31.40
N ILE A 158 24.80 12.24 31.29
CA ILE A 158 25.46 11.32 30.38
C ILE A 158 25.20 11.70 28.90
N HIS A 159 24.01 12.22 28.57
CA HIS A 159 23.68 12.61 27.20
C HIS A 159 24.63 13.69 26.70
N GLU A 160 24.89 14.70 27.52
CA GLU A 160 25.88 15.75 27.18
C GLU A 160 27.30 15.21 27.12
N ALA A 161 27.66 14.32 28.07
CA ALA A 161 29.03 13.79 28.19
C ALA A 161 29.45 12.95 26.98
N ILE A 162 28.51 12.19 26.40
CA ILE A 162 28.74 11.29 25.27
C ILE A 162 28.16 11.83 23.96
N GLY A 163 27.58 13.06 23.91
CA GLY A 163 26.99 13.67 22.70
C GLY A 163 25.69 13.02 22.23
N TYR A 164 24.98 12.30 23.09
CA TYR A 164 23.73 11.62 22.80
C TYR A 164 22.53 12.54 23.12
N ASN A 165 22.45 13.68 22.43
CA ASN A 165 21.47 14.73 22.68
C ASN A 165 21.05 15.46 21.38
N ASP A 166 21.04 14.75 20.27
CA ASP A 166 20.52 15.29 19.01
C ASP A 166 18.98 15.18 18.95
N THR A 167 18.38 15.98 18.08
CA THR A 167 16.99 15.84 17.69
C THR A 167 16.96 15.40 16.23
N THR A 168 16.35 14.25 15.96
CA THR A 168 16.13 13.74 14.60
C THR A 168 14.73 14.11 14.15
N VAL A 169 14.62 14.66 12.94
CA VAL A 169 13.34 15.00 12.30
C VAL A 169 13.13 14.12 11.09
N GLU A 170 12.04 13.35 11.06
CA GLU A 170 11.67 12.50 9.96
C GLU A 170 10.83 13.26 8.94
N PHE A 171 11.37 13.36 7.71
CA PHE A 171 10.69 13.98 6.57
C PHE A 171 10.11 12.94 5.61
N GLU A 172 8.85 13.13 5.19
CA GLU A 172 8.25 12.43 4.05
C GLU A 172 8.56 13.18 2.76
N ILE A 173 9.60 12.75 2.05
CA ILE A 173 10.04 13.38 0.81
C ILE A 173 9.28 12.82 -0.40
N THR A 174 8.57 13.70 -1.11
CA THR A 174 7.83 13.37 -2.32
C THR A 174 8.75 12.94 -3.48
N SER A 175 8.19 12.23 -4.46
CA SER A 175 9.00 11.67 -5.56
C SER A 175 9.62 12.71 -6.48
N ASN A 176 9.05 13.92 -6.53
CA ASN A 176 9.56 15.04 -7.34
C ASN A 176 10.70 15.82 -6.69
N ARG A 177 10.98 15.57 -5.39
CA ARG A 177 11.99 16.32 -4.63
C ARG A 177 13.17 15.44 -4.18
N PRO A 178 13.92 14.79 -5.12
CA PRO A 178 15.09 13.99 -4.76
C PRO A 178 16.19 14.83 -4.08
N ASP A 179 16.29 16.11 -4.36
CA ASP A 179 17.21 17.06 -3.70
C ASP A 179 17.05 17.11 -2.18
N CYS A 180 15.81 16.95 -1.68
CA CYS A 180 15.51 16.94 -0.25
C CYS A 180 15.83 15.58 0.45
N LEU A 181 16.30 14.56 -0.28
CA LEU A 181 16.86 13.33 0.32
C LEU A 181 18.31 13.55 0.81
N SER A 182 18.65 14.79 1.18
CA SER A 182 19.98 15.20 1.66
C SER A 182 19.88 16.29 2.72
N VAL A 183 20.90 16.34 3.57
CA VAL A 183 21.03 17.39 4.60
C VAL A 183 21.13 18.77 3.95
N ILE A 184 21.96 18.91 2.89
CA ILE A 184 22.12 20.18 2.16
C ILE A 184 20.81 20.58 1.47
N GLY A 185 20.06 19.65 0.88
CA GLY A 185 18.76 19.95 0.28
C GLY A 185 17.74 20.45 1.30
N LEU A 186 17.63 19.80 2.46
CA LEU A 186 16.77 20.27 3.54
C LEU A 186 17.27 21.57 4.18
N ALA A 187 18.59 21.81 4.19
CA ALA A 187 19.15 23.11 4.60
C ALA A 187 18.77 24.24 3.63
N ARG A 188 18.75 23.99 2.30
CA ARG A 188 18.23 24.95 1.29
C ARG A 188 16.76 25.28 1.55
N GLU A 189 15.94 24.27 1.79
CA GLU A 189 14.51 24.46 2.11
C GLU A 189 14.33 25.24 3.42
N THR A 190 15.12 24.91 4.44
CA THR A 190 15.12 25.61 5.73
C THR A 190 15.50 27.08 5.54
N ALA A 191 16.61 27.34 4.84
CA ALA A 191 17.06 28.70 4.57
C ALA A 191 16.02 29.53 3.79
N ALA A 192 15.39 28.94 2.75
CA ALA A 192 14.34 29.57 1.97
C ALA A 192 13.07 29.86 2.81
N THR A 193 12.65 28.91 3.65
CA THR A 193 11.46 29.02 4.50
C THR A 193 11.61 30.15 5.53
N PHE A 194 12.76 30.20 6.20
CA PHE A 194 13.00 31.18 7.27
C PHE A 194 13.69 32.49 6.79
N GLY A 195 14.12 32.53 5.53
CA GLY A 195 14.83 33.69 4.98
C GLY A 195 16.22 33.90 5.60
N THR A 196 16.89 32.81 5.97
CA THR A 196 18.25 32.79 6.57
C THR A 196 19.28 32.45 5.50
N GLU A 197 20.55 32.69 5.82
CA GLU A 197 21.68 32.41 4.93
C GLU A 197 22.01 30.89 4.90
N LEU A 198 22.24 30.36 3.71
CA LEU A 198 22.73 29.00 3.50
C LEU A 198 24.26 29.00 3.45
N LYS A 199 24.93 28.19 4.28
CA LYS A 199 26.38 28.17 4.51
C LYS A 199 27.08 26.95 3.87
N VAL A 200 26.75 26.60 2.64
CA VAL A 200 27.42 25.49 1.93
C VAL A 200 28.76 25.95 1.40
N LYS A 201 29.83 25.25 1.78
CA LYS A 201 31.18 25.48 1.26
C LYS A 201 31.51 24.49 0.16
N LYS A 202 32.23 24.92 -0.88
CA LYS A 202 32.75 23.99 -1.87
C LYS A 202 33.83 23.12 -1.25
N PRO A 203 33.80 21.79 -1.49
CA PRO A 203 34.82 20.90 -0.98
C PRO A 203 36.16 21.13 -1.66
N GLU A 204 37.27 21.16 -0.88
CA GLU A 204 38.62 21.35 -1.33
C GLU A 204 39.53 20.25 -0.81
N PHE A 205 40.41 19.72 -1.64
CA PHE A 205 41.47 18.77 -1.28
C PHE A 205 42.77 19.07 -1.98
N LYS A 206 43.88 18.59 -1.45
CA LYS A 206 45.24 18.87 -2.00
C LYS A 206 45.68 17.80 -2.99
N GLY A 207 45.50 16.56 -2.65
CA GLY A 207 45.89 15.37 -3.41
C GLY A 207 47.42 15.19 -3.54
N ILE A 208 47.81 13.96 -3.88
CA ILE A 208 49.17 13.61 -4.29
C ILE A 208 49.30 13.60 -5.81
N ASP A 209 50.52 13.85 -6.33
CA ASP A 209 50.78 13.79 -7.76
C ASP A 209 50.62 12.35 -8.29
N GLY A 210 50.02 12.19 -9.47
CA GLY A 210 49.75 10.93 -10.16
C GLY A 210 48.67 11.10 -11.22
N ASP A 211 48.66 10.22 -12.22
CA ASP A 211 47.60 10.15 -13.24
C ASP A 211 46.74 8.90 -13.00
N ILE A 212 45.46 9.11 -12.75
CA ILE A 212 44.52 8.01 -12.55
C ILE A 212 44.39 7.11 -13.80
N ASN A 213 44.61 7.67 -15.00
CA ASN A 213 44.51 6.91 -16.25
C ASN A 213 45.57 5.82 -16.40
N ASP A 214 46.69 5.96 -15.67
CA ASP A 214 47.74 4.92 -15.59
C ASP A 214 47.32 3.74 -14.65
N MET A 215 46.30 3.94 -13.84
CA MET A 215 45.91 3.02 -12.74
C MET A 215 44.51 2.41 -12.90
N LEU A 216 43.59 3.09 -13.58
CA LEU A 216 42.22 2.69 -13.76
C LEU A 216 41.70 3.05 -15.14
N LYS A 217 40.90 2.15 -15.72
CA LYS A 217 40.17 2.43 -16.98
C LYS A 217 38.69 2.39 -16.69
N VAL A 218 37.94 3.39 -17.13
CA VAL A 218 36.50 3.44 -17.01
C VAL A 218 35.89 3.55 -18.39
N LYS A 219 34.79 2.84 -18.64
CA LYS A 219 34.04 2.92 -19.89
C LYS A 219 32.55 2.74 -19.67
N ILE A 220 31.75 3.70 -20.12
CA ILE A 220 30.30 3.59 -20.22
C ILE A 220 29.94 2.98 -21.58
N HIS A 221 29.26 1.82 -21.57
CA HIS A 221 28.79 1.15 -22.77
C HIS A 221 27.32 1.48 -23.11
N ASN A 222 26.57 1.94 -22.11
CA ASN A 222 25.17 2.36 -22.28
C ASN A 222 24.95 3.75 -21.66
N THR A 223 25.08 4.76 -22.49
CA THR A 223 24.95 6.18 -22.10
C THR A 223 23.52 6.62 -21.86
N ASP A 224 22.53 5.84 -22.28
CA ASP A 224 21.12 6.10 -21.96
C ASP A 224 20.80 5.78 -20.51
N LEU A 225 21.41 4.72 -19.96
CA LEU A 225 21.19 4.25 -18.60
C LEU A 225 22.20 4.79 -17.58
N CYS A 226 23.35 5.30 -18.03
CA CYS A 226 24.36 5.98 -17.19
C CYS A 226 24.80 7.27 -17.87
N LYS A 227 24.35 8.40 -17.34
CA LYS A 227 24.64 9.73 -17.92
C LYS A 227 26.00 10.27 -17.51
N ARG A 228 26.47 9.96 -16.32
CA ARG A 228 27.78 10.37 -15.80
C ARG A 228 28.34 9.32 -14.88
N TYR A 229 29.62 9.06 -14.98
CA TYR A 229 30.37 8.20 -14.09
C TYR A 229 31.73 8.83 -13.77
N MET A 230 31.91 9.12 -12.49
CA MET A 230 33.19 9.68 -12.00
C MET A 230 33.87 8.63 -11.13
N ALA A 231 35.20 8.56 -11.24
CA ALA A 231 36.01 7.66 -10.41
C ALA A 231 37.26 8.41 -9.90
N GLY A 232 37.62 8.08 -8.66
CA GLY A 232 38.84 8.61 -8.04
C GLY A 232 39.54 7.56 -7.20
N ILE A 233 40.87 7.70 -7.05
CA ILE A 233 41.72 6.73 -6.37
C ILE A 233 42.29 7.28 -5.07
N VAL A 234 42.26 6.48 -4.03
CA VAL A 234 42.96 6.71 -2.75
C VAL A 234 43.94 5.59 -2.53
N LYS A 235 45.23 5.96 -2.28
CA LYS A 235 46.33 5.02 -1.97
C LYS A 235 46.68 5.06 -0.49
N ASN A 236 47.48 4.06 -0.07
CA ASN A 236 48.00 3.97 1.30
C ASN A 236 46.88 4.08 2.33
N VAL A 237 45.77 3.40 2.02
CA VAL A 237 44.54 3.40 2.80
C VAL A 237 44.77 2.85 4.21
N LYS A 238 44.18 3.47 5.20
CA LYS A 238 44.16 3.05 6.60
C LYS A 238 42.72 2.86 7.05
N ILE A 239 42.30 1.60 7.11
CA ILE A 239 40.95 1.27 7.59
C ILE A 239 40.90 1.39 9.09
N GLY A 240 39.87 2.00 9.61
CA GLY A 240 39.64 2.20 11.04
C GLY A 240 38.25 2.80 11.32
N PRO A 241 37.90 2.98 12.60
CA PRO A 241 36.66 3.63 12.97
C PRO A 241 36.65 5.10 12.53
N SER A 242 35.50 5.60 12.13
CA SER A 242 35.27 7.02 11.87
C SER A 242 35.35 7.85 13.14
N PRO A 243 35.66 9.15 13.06
CA PRO A 243 35.67 10.02 14.23
C PRO A 243 34.26 10.17 14.80
N ARG A 244 34.18 10.49 16.09
CA ARG A 244 32.93 10.59 16.84
C ARG A 244 31.88 11.48 16.16
N TRP A 245 32.28 12.69 15.71
CA TRP A 245 31.35 13.62 15.07
C TRP A 245 30.66 13.03 13.82
N MET A 246 31.38 12.19 13.04
CA MET A 246 30.83 11.53 11.86
C MET A 246 29.86 10.39 12.27
N ARG A 247 30.25 9.60 13.28
CA ARG A 247 29.39 8.53 13.82
C ARG A 247 28.08 9.08 14.41
N GLU A 248 28.14 10.20 15.15
CA GLU A 248 26.96 10.88 15.71
C GLU A 248 25.98 11.34 14.60
N ARG A 249 26.50 11.95 13.53
CA ARG A 249 25.68 12.43 12.40
C ARG A 249 25.03 11.28 11.64
N LEU A 250 25.80 10.22 11.36
CA LEU A 250 25.27 9.02 10.70
C LEU A 250 24.15 8.38 11.54
N ARG A 251 24.39 8.21 12.84
CA ARG A 251 23.40 7.68 13.77
C ARG A 251 22.14 8.56 13.81
N GLY A 252 22.29 9.86 13.94
CA GLY A 252 21.17 10.82 13.92
C GLY A 252 20.35 10.82 12.62
N CYS A 253 20.91 10.25 11.54
CA CYS A 253 20.20 9.99 10.28
C CYS A 253 19.86 8.51 10.07
N GLY A 254 19.84 7.70 11.13
CA GLY A 254 19.44 6.28 11.08
C GLY A 254 20.46 5.33 10.44
N VAL A 255 21.69 5.78 10.15
CA VAL A 255 22.73 4.97 9.52
C VAL A 255 23.75 4.49 10.54
N ARG A 256 23.97 3.18 10.58
CA ARG A 256 24.95 2.54 11.48
C ARG A 256 26.37 2.73 10.97
N PRO A 257 27.29 3.33 11.75
CA PRO A 257 28.70 3.43 11.40
C PRO A 257 29.38 2.05 11.28
N ILE A 258 30.31 1.90 10.34
CA ILE A 258 31.03 0.63 10.08
C ILE A 258 32.54 0.85 10.12
N ASN A 259 33.08 1.56 9.14
CA ASN A 259 34.49 1.99 9.07
C ASN A 259 34.60 3.29 8.28
N ASN A 260 35.73 3.96 8.38
CA ASN A 260 35.92 5.30 7.80
C ASN A 260 35.60 5.40 6.30
N PHE A 261 35.90 4.40 5.47
CA PHE A 261 35.61 4.48 4.03
C PHE A 261 34.13 4.24 3.69
N VAL A 262 33.52 3.25 4.33
CA VAL A 262 32.07 3.00 4.19
C VAL A 262 31.28 4.18 4.76
N ASP A 263 31.73 4.71 5.89
CA ASP A 263 31.08 5.84 6.54
C ASP A 263 31.22 7.14 5.72
N ILE A 264 32.37 7.36 5.04
CA ILE A 264 32.52 8.48 4.08
C ILE A 264 31.50 8.37 2.97
N THR A 265 31.29 7.20 2.36
CA THR A 265 30.31 7.04 1.27
C THR A 265 28.87 7.28 1.77
N ASN A 266 28.50 6.77 2.95
CA ASN A 266 27.21 7.00 3.57
C ASN A 266 27.04 8.47 3.98
N TYR A 267 28.08 9.09 4.54
CA TYR A 267 28.05 10.49 4.94
C TYR A 267 27.81 11.41 3.73
N VAL A 268 28.54 11.21 2.63
CA VAL A 268 28.35 12.01 1.40
C VAL A 268 26.96 11.74 0.79
N MET A 269 26.49 10.51 0.81
CA MET A 269 25.12 10.18 0.37
C MET A 269 24.06 10.96 1.15
N LEU A 270 24.18 11.04 2.46
CA LEU A 270 23.25 11.79 3.31
C LEU A 270 23.44 13.31 3.18
N GLU A 271 24.68 13.78 3.07
CA GLU A 271 25.02 15.20 2.97
C GLU A 271 24.54 15.81 1.66
N TYR A 272 24.85 15.18 0.50
CA TYR A 272 24.56 15.67 -0.84
C TYR A 272 23.35 15.01 -1.52
N GLY A 273 22.86 13.87 -1.02
CA GLY A 273 21.82 13.07 -1.67
C GLY A 273 22.35 12.15 -2.77
N ARG A 274 23.68 12.09 -2.93
CA ARG A 274 24.36 11.32 -3.97
C ARG A 274 24.91 10.02 -3.41
N PRO A 275 24.31 8.83 -3.71
CA PRO A 275 24.91 7.57 -3.33
C PRO A 275 26.28 7.40 -3.99
N MET A 276 27.22 6.95 -3.20
CA MET A 276 28.59 6.63 -3.63
C MET A 276 28.90 5.16 -3.31
N HIS A 277 29.87 4.61 -4.05
CA HIS A 277 30.41 3.31 -3.73
C HIS A 277 31.95 3.36 -3.65
N ALA A 278 32.52 2.46 -2.89
CA ALA A 278 33.95 2.29 -2.72
C ALA A 278 34.36 0.85 -3.05
N PHE A 279 35.22 0.69 -4.04
CA PHE A 279 35.78 -0.62 -4.42
C PHE A 279 37.19 -0.77 -3.91
N ASP A 280 37.56 -1.96 -3.44
CA ASP A 280 38.96 -2.33 -3.28
C ASP A 280 39.55 -2.65 -4.68
N LEU A 281 40.51 -1.84 -5.14
CA LEU A 281 41.12 -1.98 -6.47
C LEU A 281 41.75 -3.36 -6.70
N LYS A 282 42.20 -4.04 -5.63
CA LYS A 282 42.76 -5.39 -5.68
C LYS A 282 41.78 -6.41 -6.29
N TYR A 283 40.50 -6.20 -6.11
CA TYR A 283 39.43 -7.10 -6.57
C TYR A 283 38.77 -6.62 -7.87
N VAL A 284 39.19 -5.50 -8.44
CA VAL A 284 38.74 -5.02 -9.76
C VAL A 284 39.70 -5.55 -10.83
N LYS A 285 39.29 -6.60 -11.54
CA LYS A 285 40.10 -7.28 -12.53
C LYS A 285 40.58 -6.34 -13.62
N ASP A 286 41.91 -6.40 -13.92
CA ASP A 286 42.63 -5.57 -14.90
C ASP A 286 42.45 -4.05 -14.65
N ALA A 287 42.13 -3.65 -13.40
CA ALA A 287 41.85 -2.26 -13.05
C ALA A 287 40.92 -1.59 -14.08
N SER A 288 39.85 -2.26 -14.46
CA SER A 288 38.92 -1.85 -15.50
C SER A 288 37.46 -1.87 -14.96
N ILE A 289 36.77 -0.74 -15.07
CA ILE A 289 35.36 -0.57 -14.73
C ILE A 289 34.57 -0.36 -16.02
N ASN A 290 33.59 -1.22 -16.25
CA ASN A 290 32.73 -1.22 -17.43
C ASN A 290 31.27 -1.11 -17.00
N ILE A 291 30.63 0.01 -17.30
CA ILE A 291 29.22 0.23 -17.02
C ILE A 291 28.42 -0.27 -18.23
N ARG A 292 27.78 -1.42 -18.11
CA ARG A 292 27.11 -2.13 -19.20
C ARG A 292 25.83 -2.84 -18.73
N ASN A 293 25.00 -3.23 -19.67
CA ASN A 293 23.94 -4.18 -19.38
C ASN A 293 24.51 -5.54 -18.94
N ALA A 294 23.79 -6.23 -18.08
CA ALA A 294 24.13 -7.61 -17.73
C ALA A 294 23.99 -8.53 -18.95
N LYS A 295 24.69 -9.68 -18.93
CA LYS A 295 24.60 -10.70 -19.97
C LYS A 295 23.60 -11.78 -19.56
N ALA A 296 23.03 -12.49 -20.52
CA ALA A 296 22.13 -13.61 -20.26
C ALA A 296 22.77 -14.67 -19.33
N GLY A 297 22.09 -15.01 -18.24
CA GLY A 297 22.57 -15.99 -17.25
C GLY A 297 23.71 -15.49 -16.34
N GLU A 298 23.99 -14.20 -16.34
CA GLU A 298 24.97 -13.59 -15.45
C GLU A 298 24.40 -13.50 -14.03
N THR A 299 25.25 -13.75 -13.02
CA THR A 299 24.88 -13.69 -11.60
C THR A 299 25.86 -12.81 -10.82
N ILE A 300 25.41 -12.30 -9.68
CA ILE A 300 26.25 -11.57 -8.73
C ILE A 300 25.88 -11.98 -7.30
N THR A 301 26.89 -12.13 -6.42
CA THR A 301 26.65 -12.18 -4.98
C THR A 301 26.73 -10.75 -4.45
N THR A 302 25.63 -10.25 -3.87
CA THR A 302 25.54 -8.89 -3.33
C THR A 302 26.04 -8.81 -1.89
N LEU A 303 26.24 -7.57 -1.36
CA LEU A 303 26.79 -7.33 0.00
C LEU A 303 25.98 -7.98 1.13
N ASP A 304 24.73 -8.37 0.88
CA ASP A 304 23.88 -9.13 1.82
C ASP A 304 24.13 -10.66 1.78
N GLY A 305 25.11 -11.13 0.99
CA GLY A 305 25.49 -12.54 0.85
C GLY A 305 24.58 -13.35 -0.08
N GLU A 306 23.57 -12.75 -0.71
CA GLU A 306 22.61 -13.44 -1.56
C GLU A 306 23.06 -13.45 -3.03
N VAL A 307 22.90 -14.60 -3.68
CA VAL A 307 23.17 -14.76 -5.11
C VAL A 307 21.96 -14.29 -5.92
N ARG A 308 22.18 -13.34 -6.80
CA ARG A 308 21.13 -12.71 -7.65
C ARG A 308 21.34 -13.07 -9.11
N GLU A 309 20.27 -13.53 -9.77
CA GLU A 309 20.24 -13.70 -11.22
C GLU A 309 19.93 -12.36 -11.89
N LEU A 310 20.72 -12.01 -12.92
CA LEU A 310 20.61 -10.76 -13.63
C LEU A 310 19.93 -10.95 -14.99
N SER A 311 19.05 -10.02 -15.37
CA SER A 311 18.47 -9.97 -16.72
C SER A 311 19.21 -8.93 -17.59
N GLU A 312 19.19 -9.12 -18.91
CA GLU A 312 19.89 -8.25 -19.88
C GLU A 312 19.43 -6.79 -19.87
N GLU A 313 18.31 -6.49 -19.22
CA GLU A 313 17.80 -5.11 -19.04
C GLU A 313 18.49 -4.38 -17.88
N MET A 314 19.10 -5.12 -16.94
CA MET A 314 19.71 -4.57 -15.74
C MET A 314 21.08 -3.99 -16.06
N LEU A 315 21.35 -2.79 -15.53
CA LEU A 315 22.65 -2.16 -15.62
C LEU A 315 23.56 -2.68 -14.50
N VAL A 316 24.78 -3.02 -14.85
CA VAL A 316 25.81 -3.49 -13.91
C VAL A 316 27.09 -2.69 -14.07
N ILE A 317 27.80 -2.53 -12.97
CA ILE A 317 29.21 -2.15 -12.96
C ILE A 317 29.99 -3.43 -12.96
N ALA A 318 30.81 -3.64 -13.99
CA ALA A 318 31.57 -4.87 -14.19
C ALA A 318 33.07 -4.55 -14.28
N ASP A 319 33.89 -5.46 -13.81
CA ASP A 319 35.32 -5.47 -14.14
C ASP A 319 35.57 -6.07 -15.53
N ALA A 320 36.77 -6.49 -15.84
CA ALA A 320 37.09 -7.09 -17.14
C ALA A 320 36.42 -8.48 -17.35
N GLU A 321 35.96 -9.16 -16.28
CA GLU A 321 35.45 -10.52 -16.33
C GLU A 321 33.98 -10.61 -15.92
N LYS A 322 33.54 -9.96 -14.82
CA LYS A 322 32.26 -10.18 -14.15
C LYS A 322 31.65 -8.90 -13.55
N PRO A 323 30.36 -8.91 -13.19
CA PRO A 323 29.76 -7.82 -12.42
C PRO A 323 30.39 -7.71 -11.02
N VAL A 324 30.67 -6.47 -10.60
CA VAL A 324 31.15 -6.10 -9.27
C VAL A 324 30.12 -5.29 -8.47
N ALA A 325 29.10 -4.75 -9.14
CA ALA A 325 27.95 -4.14 -8.51
C ALA A 325 26.72 -4.15 -9.44
N VAL A 326 25.52 -4.12 -8.84
CA VAL A 326 24.27 -3.77 -9.54
C VAL A 326 24.14 -2.24 -9.49
N ALA A 327 24.24 -1.59 -10.64
CA ALA A 327 24.31 -0.14 -10.74
C ALA A 327 23.16 0.58 -10.03
N GLY A 328 23.48 1.44 -9.07
CA GLY A 328 22.52 2.21 -8.29
C GLY A 328 21.66 1.42 -7.30
N VAL A 329 21.89 0.10 -7.15
CA VAL A 329 21.13 -0.76 -6.25
C VAL A 329 21.99 -1.28 -5.10
N MET A 330 23.00 -2.11 -5.38
CA MET A 330 23.86 -2.70 -4.35
C MET A 330 25.21 -3.16 -4.89
N GLY A 331 26.26 -2.99 -4.08
CA GLY A 331 27.61 -3.50 -4.37
C GLY A 331 27.70 -5.02 -4.31
N GLY A 332 28.76 -5.57 -4.95
CA GLY A 332 29.11 -7.00 -4.85
C GLY A 332 29.92 -7.28 -3.60
N GLU A 333 29.72 -8.46 -3.00
CA GLU A 333 30.34 -8.88 -1.75
C GLU A 333 31.88 -8.85 -1.79
N TYR A 334 32.48 -9.37 -2.86
CA TYR A 334 33.92 -9.57 -2.93
C TYR A 334 34.71 -8.35 -3.41
N SER A 335 34.05 -7.27 -3.83
CA SER A 335 34.70 -6.00 -4.23
C SER A 335 34.62 -4.92 -3.16
N GLY A 336 34.02 -5.23 -2.00
CA GLY A 336 33.87 -4.34 -0.87
C GLY A 336 35.18 -4.06 -0.13
N ILE A 337 35.12 -3.03 0.74
CA ILE A 337 36.27 -2.62 1.56
C ILE A 337 36.47 -3.62 2.71
N MET A 338 37.68 -4.10 2.86
CA MET A 338 38.12 -5.03 3.91
C MET A 338 39.24 -4.40 4.75
N ASP A 339 39.58 -5.01 5.90
CA ASP A 339 40.61 -4.49 6.81
C ASP A 339 42.01 -4.44 6.18
N ASP A 340 42.29 -5.26 5.16
CA ASP A 340 43.55 -5.30 4.42
C ASP A 340 43.57 -4.45 3.12
N THR A 341 42.52 -3.68 2.88
CA THR A 341 42.41 -2.80 1.71
C THR A 341 43.51 -1.72 1.74
N THR A 342 44.26 -1.60 0.65
CA THR A 342 45.36 -0.63 0.51
C THR A 342 45.10 0.46 -0.52
N THR A 343 44.22 0.18 -1.48
CA THR A 343 43.85 1.15 -2.54
C THR A 343 42.37 1.08 -2.82
N VAL A 344 41.71 2.24 -2.69
CA VAL A 344 40.27 2.37 -2.88
C VAL A 344 39.98 3.15 -4.17
N VAL A 345 38.97 2.67 -4.90
CA VAL A 345 38.35 3.44 -5.99
C VAL A 345 36.99 3.92 -5.50
N PHE A 346 36.83 5.25 -5.40
CA PHE A 346 35.50 5.85 -5.21
C PHE A 346 34.77 5.98 -6.54
N GLU A 347 33.49 5.67 -6.48
CA GLU A 347 32.52 5.90 -7.54
C GLU A 347 31.55 7.00 -7.14
N SER A 348 31.27 7.94 -8.07
CA SER A 348 30.16 8.87 -8.01
C SER A 348 29.49 8.92 -9.37
N ALA A 349 28.26 8.39 -9.48
CA ALA A 349 27.65 8.18 -10.79
C ALA A 349 26.18 8.64 -10.82
N CYS A 350 25.65 8.82 -12.03
CA CYS A 350 24.24 9.12 -12.27
C CYS A 350 23.62 8.07 -13.20
N PHE A 351 22.72 7.26 -12.66
CA PHE A 351 22.01 6.19 -13.35
C PHE A 351 20.56 6.59 -13.64
N ASP A 352 19.96 6.02 -14.70
CA ASP A 352 18.56 6.23 -15.05
C ASP A 352 17.63 5.69 -13.94
N GLY A 353 16.77 6.56 -13.42
CA GLY A 353 15.91 6.24 -12.29
C GLY A 353 14.89 5.15 -12.59
N ALA A 354 14.37 5.06 -13.82
CA ALA A 354 13.40 4.03 -14.21
C ALA A 354 14.08 2.65 -14.28
N SER A 355 15.30 2.60 -14.80
CA SER A 355 16.13 1.38 -14.84
C SER A 355 16.47 0.88 -13.45
N VAL A 356 16.93 1.76 -12.55
CA VAL A 356 17.24 1.41 -11.14
C VAL A 356 15.98 0.90 -10.43
N ARG A 357 14.85 1.60 -10.53
CA ARG A 357 13.57 1.19 -9.93
C ARG A 357 13.13 -0.19 -10.41
N THR A 358 13.20 -0.43 -11.72
CA THR A 358 12.78 -1.70 -12.31
C THR A 358 13.69 -2.84 -11.86
N THR A 359 15.01 -2.61 -11.82
CA THR A 359 16.01 -3.56 -11.36
C THR A 359 15.81 -3.88 -9.88
N ALA A 360 15.70 -2.87 -9.03
CA ALA A 360 15.46 -3.04 -7.59
C ALA A 360 14.18 -3.85 -7.31
N LYS A 361 13.09 -3.56 -8.02
CA LYS A 361 11.83 -4.30 -7.91
C LYS A 361 11.95 -5.76 -8.36
N LYS A 362 12.63 -6.03 -9.48
CA LYS A 362 12.83 -7.40 -9.99
C LYS A 362 13.68 -8.25 -9.06
N LEU A 363 14.71 -7.65 -8.45
CA LEU A 363 15.57 -8.33 -7.47
C LEU A 363 14.96 -8.40 -6.06
N GLY A 364 13.80 -7.78 -5.82
CA GLY A 364 13.16 -7.71 -4.50
C GLY A 364 13.98 -6.90 -3.48
N MET A 365 14.77 -5.92 -3.94
CA MET A 365 15.69 -5.12 -3.13
C MET A 365 15.23 -3.65 -3.10
N ARG A 366 15.24 -3.05 -1.93
CA ARG A 366 15.09 -1.61 -1.76
C ARG A 366 16.19 -1.12 -0.83
N THR A 367 17.07 -0.31 -1.35
CA THR A 367 18.21 0.25 -0.62
C THR A 367 18.11 1.77 -0.58
N ASP A 368 18.89 2.41 0.32
CA ASP A 368 18.99 3.87 0.38
C ASP A 368 19.49 4.47 -0.93
N ALA A 369 20.38 3.77 -1.63
CA ALA A 369 20.86 4.16 -2.95
C ALA A 369 19.74 4.08 -4.00
N SER A 370 19.04 2.94 -4.12
CA SER A 370 17.96 2.77 -5.10
C SER A 370 16.80 3.74 -4.86
N ALA A 371 16.45 4.02 -3.60
CA ALA A 371 15.41 4.97 -3.22
C ALA A 371 15.70 6.42 -3.64
N ARG A 372 17.00 6.77 -3.76
CA ARG A 372 17.44 8.08 -4.28
C ARG A 372 17.50 8.09 -5.80
N TYR A 373 18.16 7.12 -6.41
CA TYR A 373 18.30 7.05 -7.88
C TYR A 373 16.95 6.93 -8.61
N GLU A 374 15.98 6.15 -8.07
CA GLU A 374 14.66 5.97 -8.68
C GLU A 374 13.86 7.27 -8.87
N LYS A 375 14.20 8.32 -8.13
CA LYS A 375 13.57 9.66 -8.21
C LYS A 375 14.23 10.59 -9.22
N GLY A 376 15.34 10.18 -9.83
CA GLY A 376 16.09 10.97 -10.82
C GLY A 376 17.02 11.98 -10.16
N LEU A 377 18.28 11.59 -10.00
CA LEU A 377 19.30 12.46 -9.41
C LEU A 377 19.97 13.32 -10.48
N ASP A 378 20.40 14.52 -10.09
CA ASP A 378 21.14 15.45 -10.94
C ASP A 378 22.58 14.97 -11.24
N PRO A 379 23.01 14.82 -12.50
CA PRO A 379 24.38 14.41 -12.84
C PRO A 379 25.47 15.38 -12.36
N HIS A 380 25.17 16.67 -12.17
CA HIS A 380 26.16 17.69 -11.75
C HIS A 380 26.67 17.45 -10.33
N GLU A 381 25.83 16.95 -9.42
CA GLU A 381 26.24 16.65 -8.05
C GLU A 381 27.26 15.50 -7.92
N CYS A 382 27.49 14.71 -8.99
CA CYS A 382 28.55 13.69 -8.98
C CYS A 382 29.92 14.29 -8.66
N TYR A 383 30.22 15.48 -9.17
CA TYR A 383 31.48 16.17 -8.94
C TYR A 383 31.64 16.61 -7.49
N GLU A 384 30.64 17.32 -6.95
CA GLU A 384 30.72 17.84 -5.58
C GLU A 384 30.81 16.68 -4.56
N ALA A 385 30.05 15.59 -4.77
CA ALA A 385 30.09 14.41 -3.93
C ALA A 385 31.47 13.73 -3.93
N LEU A 386 32.10 13.55 -5.10
CA LEU A 386 33.45 12.97 -5.20
C LEU A 386 34.50 13.84 -4.53
N MET A 387 34.46 15.18 -4.77
CA MET A 387 35.36 16.13 -4.13
C MET A 387 35.19 16.12 -2.61
N ARG A 388 33.99 16.02 -2.10
CA ARG A 388 33.71 15.93 -0.67
C ARG A 388 34.27 14.64 -0.05
N ALA A 389 34.13 13.51 -0.74
CA ALA A 389 34.74 12.25 -0.29
C ALA A 389 36.26 12.36 -0.20
N PHE A 390 36.92 13.01 -1.17
CA PHE A 390 38.36 13.26 -1.14
C PHE A 390 38.76 14.17 0.02
N GLN A 391 38.04 15.24 0.24
CA GLN A 391 38.26 16.14 1.37
C GLN A 391 38.15 15.36 2.71
N LEU A 392 37.13 14.52 2.87
CA LEU A 392 36.96 13.73 4.08
C LEU A 392 38.09 12.72 4.29
N VAL A 393 38.59 12.07 3.22
CA VAL A 393 39.76 11.18 3.32
C VAL A 393 40.97 11.92 3.86
N GLU A 394 41.25 13.15 3.36
CA GLU A 394 42.36 13.95 3.85
C GLU A 394 42.15 14.45 5.28
N GLU A 395 40.96 14.96 5.61
CA GLU A 395 40.62 15.43 6.96
C GLU A 395 40.77 14.31 8.00
N LEU A 396 40.43 13.09 7.64
CA LEU A 396 40.55 11.91 8.53
C LEU A 396 41.97 11.30 8.54
N GLY A 397 42.85 11.72 7.62
CA GLY A 397 44.13 11.09 7.41
C GLY A 397 44.03 9.60 7.04
N ALA A 398 42.93 9.22 6.39
CA ALA A 398 42.57 7.84 6.07
C ALA A 398 43.32 7.27 4.85
N GLY A 399 43.99 8.11 4.07
CA GLY A 399 44.75 7.71 2.88
C GLY A 399 45.27 8.89 2.11
N GLU A 400 45.87 8.64 0.95
CA GLU A 400 46.43 9.62 0.05
C GLU A 400 45.60 9.69 -1.25
N VAL A 401 44.90 10.79 -1.47
CA VAL A 401 44.03 11.00 -2.62
C VAL A 401 44.89 11.31 -3.85
N VAL A 402 44.72 10.60 -4.97
CA VAL A 402 45.34 10.94 -6.24
C VAL A 402 44.65 12.17 -6.83
N LYS A 403 45.44 13.20 -7.25
CA LYS A 403 44.92 14.52 -7.61
C LYS A 403 44.04 14.53 -8.86
N THR A 404 44.23 13.59 -9.76
CA THR A 404 43.43 13.44 -10.98
C THR A 404 42.26 12.46 -10.73
N TYR A 405 41.19 12.64 -11.46
CA TYR A 405 40.00 11.77 -11.44
C TYR A 405 39.55 11.52 -12.88
N ILE A 406 38.75 10.45 -13.08
CA ILE A 406 38.06 10.16 -14.34
C ILE A 406 36.65 10.75 -14.26
N ASP A 407 36.21 11.42 -15.34
CA ASP A 407 34.89 11.97 -15.50
C ASP A 407 34.36 11.68 -16.91
N GLU A 408 33.54 10.63 -17.02
CA GLU A 408 32.83 10.29 -18.25
C GLU A 408 31.42 10.90 -18.16
N ASN A 409 31.22 12.03 -18.87
CA ASN A 409 30.00 12.82 -18.84
C ASN A 409 29.34 12.87 -20.22
N TYR A 410 28.10 12.42 -20.31
CA TYR A 410 27.24 12.38 -21.50
C TYR A 410 25.91 13.13 -21.28
N GLU A 411 25.81 13.96 -20.23
CA GLU A 411 24.64 14.78 -19.95
C GLU A 411 24.62 16.04 -20.79
N ASP A 412 23.41 16.52 -21.12
CA ASP A 412 23.20 17.85 -21.72
C ASP A 412 23.27 18.92 -20.61
N GLU A 413 24.34 19.73 -20.69
CA GLU A 413 24.58 20.79 -19.71
C GLU A 413 23.74 22.07 -19.96
N THR A 414 22.73 22.02 -20.83
CA THR A 414 21.85 23.16 -21.07
C THR A 414 20.91 23.39 -19.88
N PRO A 415 20.93 24.54 -19.19
CA PRO A 415 20.05 24.81 -18.07
C PRO A 415 18.57 24.76 -18.47
N LYS A 416 17.73 24.11 -17.69
CA LYS A 416 16.29 24.09 -17.88
C LYS A 416 15.71 25.48 -17.62
N THR A 417 14.87 25.97 -18.53
CA THR A 417 14.23 27.28 -18.38
C THR A 417 12.73 27.19 -18.58
N VAL A 418 11.99 27.99 -17.80
CA VAL A 418 10.53 28.11 -17.87
C VAL A 418 10.16 29.59 -17.99
N ASP A 419 9.17 29.93 -18.80
CA ASP A 419 8.72 31.34 -18.92
C ASP A 419 8.20 31.85 -17.58
N PHE A 420 8.67 33.03 -17.16
CA PHE A 420 8.21 33.75 -15.97
C PHE A 420 7.05 34.69 -16.32
N ASP A 421 5.87 34.40 -15.81
CA ASP A 421 4.64 35.13 -16.10
C ASP A 421 3.86 35.40 -14.80
N PRO A 422 4.16 36.50 -14.09
CA PRO A 422 3.56 36.84 -12.82
C PRO A 422 2.02 37.01 -12.89
N GLU A 423 1.50 37.54 -14.01
CA GLU A 423 0.05 37.70 -14.19
C GLU A 423 -0.63 36.33 -14.27
N TRP A 424 -0.04 35.40 -15.03
CA TRP A 424 -0.57 34.02 -15.14
C TRP A 424 -0.50 33.30 -13.79
N ILE A 425 0.61 33.44 -13.04
CA ILE A 425 0.79 32.82 -11.72
C ILE A 425 -0.31 33.31 -10.77
N ASN A 426 -0.56 34.62 -10.66
CA ASN A 426 -1.61 35.17 -9.83
C ASN A 426 -3.00 34.68 -10.23
N LYS A 427 -3.27 34.64 -11.54
CA LYS A 427 -4.55 34.11 -12.05
C LYS A 427 -4.71 32.63 -11.75
N PHE A 428 -3.64 31.83 -11.86
CA PHE A 428 -3.64 30.39 -11.60
C PHE A 428 -3.86 30.09 -10.12
N LEU A 429 -3.18 30.83 -9.24
CA LEU A 429 -3.29 30.66 -7.78
C LEU A 429 -4.53 31.36 -7.18
N GLY A 430 -5.14 32.29 -7.88
CA GLY A 430 -6.23 33.12 -7.35
C GLY A 430 -5.75 34.15 -6.32
N THR A 431 -4.57 34.72 -6.53
CA THR A 431 -3.86 35.63 -5.62
C THR A 431 -3.55 36.98 -6.29
N GLU A 432 -2.98 37.90 -5.53
CA GLU A 432 -2.45 39.19 -6.00
C GLU A 432 -1.03 39.42 -5.41
N ILE A 433 -0.15 38.41 -5.57
CA ILE A 433 1.21 38.47 -5.07
C ILE A 433 2.03 39.44 -5.96
N PRO A 434 2.74 40.43 -5.37
CA PRO A 434 3.64 41.30 -6.15
C PRO A 434 4.72 40.53 -6.87
N GLU A 435 5.11 40.95 -8.07
CA GLU A 435 6.21 40.34 -8.83
C GLU A 435 7.52 40.33 -8.04
N SER A 436 7.83 41.41 -7.30
CA SER A 436 9.00 41.50 -6.42
C SER A 436 9.08 40.35 -5.41
N ASP A 437 7.93 39.98 -4.82
CA ASP A 437 7.87 38.93 -3.82
C ASP A 437 8.05 37.55 -4.47
N MET A 438 7.47 37.35 -5.67
CA MET A 438 7.67 36.11 -6.45
C MET A 438 9.14 35.91 -6.81
N VAL A 439 9.81 36.98 -7.26
CA VAL A 439 11.25 36.99 -7.55
C VAL A 439 12.06 36.66 -6.29
N GLU A 440 11.70 37.26 -5.15
CA GLU A 440 12.38 36.99 -3.88
C GLU A 440 12.23 35.52 -3.46
N TYR A 441 11.01 34.95 -3.52
CA TYR A 441 10.78 33.54 -3.18
C TYR A 441 11.59 32.59 -4.08
N LEU A 442 11.57 32.82 -5.39
CA LEU A 442 12.32 32.01 -6.33
C LEU A 442 13.84 32.13 -6.12
N THR A 443 14.33 33.34 -5.84
CA THR A 443 15.75 33.56 -5.56
C THR A 443 16.22 32.86 -4.28
N ARG A 444 15.41 32.87 -3.22
CA ARG A 444 15.71 32.12 -1.98
C ARG A 444 15.86 30.62 -2.23
N LEU A 445 15.14 30.07 -3.21
CA LEU A 445 15.20 28.69 -3.63
C LEU A 445 16.32 28.37 -4.63
N GLY A 446 17.13 29.38 -4.99
CA GLY A 446 18.23 29.21 -5.92
C GLY A 446 17.89 29.37 -7.40
N PHE A 447 16.67 29.77 -7.75
CA PHE A 447 16.32 30.10 -9.13
C PHE A 447 16.88 31.45 -9.56
N GLU A 448 17.25 31.56 -10.83
CA GLU A 448 17.62 32.84 -11.41
C GLU A 448 16.55 33.30 -12.42
N ILE A 449 16.30 34.60 -12.48
CA ILE A 449 15.38 35.16 -13.48
C ILE A 449 16.19 35.93 -14.50
N LYS A 450 16.21 35.46 -15.76
CA LYS A 450 16.93 36.05 -16.88
C LYS A 450 16.02 36.12 -18.10
N ASP A 451 15.98 37.28 -18.78
CA ASP A 451 15.25 37.50 -20.03
C ASP A 451 13.78 37.03 -20.00
N GLY A 452 13.07 37.24 -18.88
CA GLY A 452 11.69 36.83 -18.71
C GLY A 452 11.50 35.32 -18.52
N LYS A 453 12.56 34.59 -18.15
CA LYS A 453 12.53 33.18 -17.85
C LYS A 453 13.09 32.89 -16.47
N VAL A 454 12.52 31.88 -15.84
CA VAL A 454 13.07 31.24 -14.63
C VAL A 454 14.09 30.20 -15.09
N VAL A 455 15.34 30.34 -14.68
CA VAL A 455 16.39 29.34 -14.85
C VAL A 455 16.42 28.45 -13.63
N SER A 456 16.13 27.16 -13.82
CA SER A 456 16.12 26.17 -12.73
C SER A 456 17.54 25.80 -12.31
N PRO A 457 17.84 25.75 -10.99
CA PRO A 457 19.09 25.17 -10.53
C PRO A 457 19.12 23.65 -10.82
N TRP A 458 20.30 23.09 -11.02
CA TRP A 458 20.51 21.72 -11.46
C TRP A 458 19.84 20.68 -10.56
N TYR A 459 19.84 20.88 -9.24
CA TYR A 459 19.22 19.97 -8.27
C TYR A 459 17.68 19.95 -8.31
N ARG A 460 17.03 20.89 -9.01
CA ARG A 460 15.57 20.93 -9.20
C ARG A 460 15.20 20.27 -10.52
N VAL A 461 15.23 18.94 -10.52
CA VAL A 461 14.92 18.11 -11.70
C VAL A 461 13.44 18.13 -12.08
N ASP A 462 12.58 18.54 -11.15
CA ASP A 462 11.12 18.56 -11.22
C ASP A 462 10.53 19.77 -11.96
N ILE A 463 11.28 20.85 -12.15
CA ILE A 463 10.78 22.08 -12.77
C ILE A 463 10.76 21.95 -14.29
N ALA A 464 9.56 21.82 -14.87
CA ALA A 464 9.36 21.60 -16.30
C ALA A 464 8.35 22.58 -16.94
N CYS A 465 7.45 23.16 -16.16
CA CYS A 465 6.38 24.02 -16.68
C CYS A 465 6.03 25.18 -15.74
N LYS A 466 5.18 26.11 -16.23
CA LYS A 466 4.73 27.28 -15.45
C LYS A 466 4.02 26.91 -14.14
N ALA A 467 3.35 25.76 -14.11
CA ALA A 467 2.64 25.32 -12.91
C ALA A 467 3.62 24.95 -11.79
N ASP A 468 4.78 24.36 -12.14
CA ASP A 468 5.82 24.03 -11.17
C ASP A 468 6.40 25.31 -10.54
N VAL A 469 6.63 26.36 -11.38
CA VAL A 469 7.07 27.68 -10.88
C VAL A 469 6.00 28.32 -9.98
N ALA A 470 4.72 28.19 -10.34
CA ALA A 470 3.64 28.71 -9.52
C ALA A 470 3.53 27.98 -8.17
N GLU A 471 3.80 26.67 -8.12
CA GLU A 471 3.89 25.91 -6.88
C GLU A 471 4.97 26.45 -5.95
N GLU A 472 6.16 26.72 -6.48
CA GLU A 472 7.28 27.30 -5.71
C GLU A 472 6.91 28.65 -5.08
N VAL A 473 6.24 29.51 -5.84
CA VAL A 473 5.72 30.79 -5.32
C VAL A 473 4.64 30.55 -4.25
N ALA A 474 3.68 29.65 -4.50
CA ALA A 474 2.57 29.39 -3.61
C ALA A 474 3.01 28.85 -2.25
N ARG A 475 3.98 27.89 -2.23
CA ARG A 475 4.43 27.25 -1.00
C ARG A 475 5.22 28.21 -0.10
N LEU A 476 6.04 29.13 -0.66
CA LEU A 476 6.74 30.14 0.13
C LEU A 476 5.84 31.33 0.48
N TYR A 477 4.88 31.68 -0.37
CA TYR A 477 3.82 32.63 0.01
C TYR A 477 3.01 32.10 1.19
N GLY A 478 2.70 30.79 1.18
CA GLY A 478 1.95 30.05 2.19
C GLY A 478 0.54 29.70 1.73
N TYR A 479 0.26 28.41 1.56
CA TYR A 479 -1.04 27.91 1.15
C TYR A 479 -2.19 28.36 2.06
N ASN A 480 -1.92 28.53 3.35
CA ASN A 480 -2.87 29.05 4.34
C ASN A 480 -3.29 30.51 4.12
N LYS A 481 -2.55 31.27 3.32
CA LYS A 481 -2.87 32.65 2.95
C LYS A 481 -3.70 32.75 1.68
N ILE A 482 -3.78 31.66 0.87
CA ILE A 482 -4.58 31.62 -0.34
C ILE A 482 -6.06 31.60 0.04
N PRO A 483 -6.91 32.51 -0.47
CA PRO A 483 -8.31 32.58 -0.09
C PRO A 483 -9.08 31.32 -0.49
N ASN A 484 -9.89 30.81 0.42
CA ASN A 484 -10.84 29.75 0.09
C ASN A 484 -11.93 30.30 -0.81
N THR A 485 -12.14 29.67 -1.96
CA THR A 485 -13.20 30.03 -2.90
C THR A 485 -14.25 28.93 -2.98
N ILE A 486 -15.51 29.38 -3.20
CA ILE A 486 -16.62 28.43 -3.49
C ILE A 486 -16.71 28.29 -5.00
N VAL A 487 -16.75 27.03 -5.47
CA VAL A 487 -17.00 26.73 -6.88
C VAL A 487 -18.32 27.38 -7.31
N ARG A 488 -18.23 28.34 -8.22
CA ARG A 488 -19.40 29.01 -8.80
C ARG A 488 -19.71 28.40 -10.16
N GLY A 489 -20.88 27.82 -10.28
CA GLY A 489 -21.34 27.25 -11.53
C GLY A 489 -22.75 26.70 -11.38
N VAL A 490 -23.42 26.48 -12.49
CA VAL A 490 -24.69 25.78 -12.50
C VAL A 490 -24.43 24.30 -12.41
N ALA A 491 -24.12 23.82 -11.22
CA ALA A 491 -24.02 22.39 -10.96
C ALA A 491 -25.44 21.81 -10.87
N GLN A 492 -25.90 21.16 -11.90
CA GLN A 492 -27.07 20.30 -11.80
C GLN A 492 -26.67 18.99 -11.16
N ALA A 493 -26.71 18.96 -9.82
CA ALA A 493 -26.55 17.70 -9.10
C ALA A 493 -27.79 16.82 -9.36
N LYS A 494 -27.69 15.90 -10.29
CA LYS A 494 -28.70 14.86 -10.54
C LYS A 494 -28.05 13.49 -10.67
N LEU A 495 -28.79 12.49 -10.25
CA LEU A 495 -28.39 11.10 -10.44
C LEU A 495 -28.52 10.72 -11.92
N THR A 496 -27.57 9.93 -12.41
CA THR A 496 -27.72 9.22 -13.69
C THR A 496 -28.87 8.21 -13.61
N GLU A 497 -29.37 7.74 -14.75
CA GLU A 497 -30.44 6.72 -14.78
C GLU A 497 -29.96 5.41 -14.10
N ALA A 498 -28.70 5.01 -14.32
CA ALA A 498 -28.11 3.87 -13.64
C ALA A 498 -28.12 4.05 -12.09
N GLN A 499 -27.68 5.20 -11.59
CA GLN A 499 -27.69 5.48 -10.15
C GLN A 499 -29.11 5.51 -9.56
N LYS A 500 -30.10 6.00 -10.33
CA LYS A 500 -31.52 5.95 -9.89
C LYS A 500 -32.00 4.51 -9.80
N PHE A 501 -31.65 3.69 -10.81
CA PHE A 501 -32.02 2.29 -10.88
C PHE A 501 -31.40 1.51 -9.70
N ASP A 502 -30.12 1.73 -9.44
CA ASP A 502 -29.42 1.17 -8.29
C ASP A 502 -30.11 1.46 -6.98
N ARG A 503 -30.42 2.74 -6.72
CA ARG A 503 -31.16 3.14 -5.52
C ARG A 503 -32.54 2.54 -5.46
N HIS A 504 -33.16 2.27 -6.62
CA HIS A 504 -34.45 1.62 -6.67
C HIS A 504 -34.35 0.14 -6.30
N ILE A 505 -33.32 -0.58 -6.78
CA ILE A 505 -33.02 -1.95 -6.35
C ILE A 505 -32.81 -1.98 -4.83
N GLN A 506 -31.87 -1.18 -4.33
CA GLN A 506 -31.53 -1.11 -2.91
C GLN A 506 -32.76 -0.89 -2.03
N ARG A 507 -33.54 0.15 -2.32
CA ARG A 507 -34.75 0.46 -1.56
C ARG A 507 -35.80 -0.63 -1.64
N SER A 508 -35.90 -1.30 -2.78
CA SER A 508 -36.86 -2.41 -2.95
C SER A 508 -36.47 -3.63 -2.11
N MET A 509 -35.19 -4.00 -2.09
CA MET A 509 -34.69 -5.12 -1.30
C MET A 509 -34.82 -4.83 0.21
N LEU A 510 -34.40 -3.64 0.66
CA LEU A 510 -34.58 -3.20 2.06
C LEU A 510 -36.05 -3.21 2.49
N ALA A 511 -36.96 -2.73 1.64
CA ALA A 511 -38.40 -2.71 1.93
C ALA A 511 -39.03 -4.12 1.98
N MET A 512 -38.39 -5.13 1.43
CA MET A 512 -38.78 -6.53 1.52
C MET A 512 -38.13 -7.24 2.73
N GLY A 513 -37.34 -6.53 3.55
CA GLY A 513 -36.76 -7.06 4.79
C GLY A 513 -35.36 -7.65 4.65
N LEU A 514 -34.71 -7.52 3.47
CA LEU A 514 -33.33 -7.99 3.32
C LEU A 514 -32.34 -6.91 3.78
N ASN A 515 -31.21 -7.35 4.33
CA ASN A 515 -30.12 -6.48 4.74
C ASN A 515 -29.05 -6.39 3.63
N GLU A 516 -28.59 -5.19 3.36
CA GLU A 516 -27.48 -4.99 2.40
C GLU A 516 -26.16 -5.43 3.04
N ILE A 517 -25.36 -6.18 2.27
CA ILE A 517 -24.01 -6.59 2.65
C ILE A 517 -23.00 -6.13 1.61
N SER A 518 -21.72 -6.13 1.96
CA SER A 518 -20.60 -5.93 1.06
C SER A 518 -19.54 -6.96 1.37
N THR A 519 -19.20 -7.77 0.37
CA THR A 519 -18.18 -8.81 0.48
C THR A 519 -16.96 -8.48 -0.36
N PHE A 520 -15.81 -9.14 -0.08
CA PHE A 520 -14.63 -8.99 -0.92
C PHE A 520 -14.87 -9.55 -2.32
N SER A 521 -14.34 -8.85 -3.32
CA SER A 521 -14.27 -9.35 -4.70
C SER A 521 -13.21 -10.44 -4.88
N PHE A 522 -12.29 -10.57 -3.93
CA PHE A 522 -11.26 -11.60 -3.89
C PHE A 522 -11.79 -12.82 -3.16
N ILE A 523 -11.63 -14.00 -3.77
CA ILE A 523 -12.12 -15.25 -3.22
C ILE A 523 -11.05 -16.36 -3.31
N SER A 524 -11.30 -17.46 -2.61
CA SER A 524 -10.52 -18.68 -2.78
C SER A 524 -10.97 -19.48 -4.00
N PRO A 525 -10.08 -20.05 -4.79
CA PRO A 525 -10.43 -21.00 -5.86
C PRO A 525 -11.26 -22.20 -5.36
N LYS A 526 -11.13 -22.56 -4.08
CA LYS A 526 -11.89 -23.65 -3.42
C LYS A 526 -13.39 -23.37 -3.34
N TYR A 527 -13.81 -22.10 -3.48
CA TYR A 527 -15.23 -21.73 -3.42
C TYR A 527 -16.03 -22.29 -4.57
N PHE A 528 -15.39 -22.51 -5.72
CA PHE A 528 -16.04 -23.15 -6.87
C PHE A 528 -16.40 -24.62 -6.57
N ASP A 529 -15.56 -25.34 -5.84
CA ASP A 529 -15.84 -26.71 -5.42
C ASP A 529 -16.93 -26.73 -4.33
N LYS A 530 -16.94 -25.76 -3.40
CA LYS A 530 -17.96 -25.63 -2.37
C LYS A 530 -19.37 -25.51 -2.95
N ILE A 531 -19.53 -24.81 -4.09
CA ILE A 531 -20.82 -24.64 -4.80
C ILE A 531 -21.07 -25.70 -5.87
N ASN A 532 -20.33 -26.80 -5.89
CA ASN A 532 -20.45 -27.92 -6.85
C ASN A 532 -20.28 -27.49 -8.33
N LEU A 533 -19.52 -26.42 -8.60
CA LEU A 533 -19.32 -25.96 -9.96
C LEU A 533 -18.56 -27.02 -10.79
N PRO A 534 -18.99 -27.38 -12.00
CA PRO A 534 -18.31 -28.37 -12.85
C PRO A 534 -16.83 -27.99 -13.08
N ALA A 535 -15.97 -28.99 -13.24
CA ALA A 535 -14.54 -28.78 -13.43
C ALA A 535 -14.21 -28.04 -14.74
N ASP A 536 -15.06 -28.19 -15.75
CA ASP A 536 -14.96 -27.57 -17.07
C ASP A 536 -15.75 -26.25 -17.21
N SER A 537 -16.38 -25.77 -16.13
CA SER A 537 -17.11 -24.52 -16.11
C SER A 537 -16.21 -23.32 -16.49
N LYS A 538 -16.74 -22.44 -17.33
CA LYS A 538 -16.08 -21.19 -17.73
C LYS A 538 -15.82 -20.26 -16.55
N LEU A 539 -16.63 -20.36 -15.50
CA LEU A 539 -16.50 -19.55 -14.28
C LEU A 539 -15.25 -19.89 -13.46
N ARG A 540 -14.58 -21.02 -13.73
CA ARG A 540 -13.29 -21.38 -13.12
C ARG A 540 -12.09 -20.66 -13.75
N LYS A 541 -12.28 -20.00 -14.90
CA LYS A 541 -11.26 -19.12 -15.47
C LYS A 541 -11.35 -17.78 -14.75
N THR A 542 -10.33 -17.47 -13.94
CA THR A 542 -10.33 -16.30 -13.06
C THR A 542 -9.15 -15.37 -13.35
N VAL A 543 -9.28 -14.12 -12.93
CA VAL A 543 -8.13 -13.22 -12.80
C VAL A 543 -7.41 -13.60 -11.51
N VAL A 544 -6.13 -13.94 -11.62
CA VAL A 544 -5.27 -14.33 -10.49
C VAL A 544 -4.57 -13.08 -9.94
N ILE A 545 -4.57 -12.92 -8.63
CA ILE A 545 -3.88 -11.81 -7.94
C ILE A 545 -2.40 -12.14 -7.84
N THR A 546 -1.55 -11.25 -8.31
CA THR A 546 -0.08 -11.47 -8.36
C THR A 546 0.55 -11.62 -6.97
N ASN A 547 0.06 -10.86 -5.99
CA ASN A 547 0.56 -10.83 -4.62
C ASN A 547 -0.59 -10.90 -3.60
N PRO A 548 -1.33 -12.03 -3.53
CA PRO A 548 -2.47 -12.15 -2.64
C PRO A 548 -2.03 -12.16 -1.17
N LEU A 549 -2.91 -11.73 -0.27
CA LEU A 549 -2.69 -11.83 1.18
C LEU A 549 -2.66 -13.30 1.66
N GLY A 550 -3.31 -14.19 0.91
CA GLY A 550 -3.37 -15.61 1.18
C GLY A 550 -4.18 -16.34 0.10
N GLU A 551 -4.25 -17.69 0.16
CA GLU A 551 -5.02 -18.51 -0.78
C GLU A 551 -6.50 -18.12 -0.81
N ASP A 552 -7.04 -17.72 0.35
CA ASP A 552 -8.45 -17.36 0.50
C ASP A 552 -8.86 -16.09 -0.27
N THR A 553 -7.88 -15.30 -0.76
CA THR A 553 -8.09 -14.05 -1.51
C THR A 553 -7.24 -14.01 -2.78
N SER A 554 -6.96 -15.16 -3.37
CA SER A 554 -5.97 -15.29 -4.46
C SER A 554 -6.54 -15.07 -5.86
N VAL A 555 -7.85 -15.09 -6.03
CA VAL A 555 -8.50 -14.86 -7.34
C VAL A 555 -9.68 -13.90 -7.22
N MET A 556 -10.00 -13.24 -8.33
CA MET A 556 -11.22 -12.42 -8.39
C MET A 556 -12.44 -13.29 -8.68
N ARG A 557 -13.58 -12.98 -8.04
CA ARG A 557 -14.83 -13.74 -8.20
C ARG A 557 -15.40 -13.61 -9.62
N THR A 558 -15.76 -14.75 -10.19
CA THR A 558 -16.50 -14.85 -11.48
C THR A 558 -17.97 -15.12 -11.26
N THR A 559 -18.39 -15.36 -10.03
CA THR A 559 -19.80 -15.47 -9.60
C THR A 559 -19.95 -14.97 -8.16
N ILE A 560 -21.07 -14.30 -7.86
CA ILE A 560 -21.38 -13.73 -6.54
C ILE A 560 -21.94 -14.77 -5.56
N ILE A 561 -22.40 -15.93 -6.05
CA ILE A 561 -23.07 -16.96 -5.24
C ILE A 561 -22.22 -17.43 -4.05
N PRO A 562 -20.92 -17.76 -4.21
CA PRO A 562 -20.09 -18.15 -3.07
C PRO A 562 -20.01 -17.10 -1.97
N SER A 563 -19.94 -15.82 -2.34
CA SER A 563 -19.86 -14.70 -1.39
C SER A 563 -21.12 -14.62 -0.54
N VAL A 564 -22.31 -14.79 -1.14
CA VAL A 564 -23.59 -14.85 -0.42
C VAL A 564 -23.61 -16.07 0.52
N CYS A 565 -23.21 -17.25 0.03
CA CYS A 565 -23.17 -18.47 0.84
C CYS A 565 -22.26 -18.36 2.06
N GLU A 566 -21.07 -17.73 1.92
CA GLU A 566 -20.14 -17.50 3.05
C GLU A 566 -20.78 -16.63 4.15
N VAL A 567 -21.53 -15.58 3.78
CA VAL A 567 -22.19 -14.72 4.77
C VAL A 567 -23.33 -15.47 5.46
N LEU A 568 -24.11 -16.26 4.71
CA LEU A 568 -25.15 -17.11 5.30
C LEU A 568 -24.53 -18.13 6.27
N ALA A 569 -23.45 -18.81 5.87
CA ALA A 569 -22.73 -19.78 6.72
C ALA A 569 -22.16 -19.15 7.98
N ARG A 570 -21.59 -17.96 7.88
CA ARG A 570 -21.06 -17.21 9.02
C ARG A 570 -22.17 -16.86 10.01
N ASN A 571 -23.30 -16.33 9.53
CA ASN A 571 -24.44 -16.02 10.39
C ASN A 571 -25.01 -17.29 11.05
N TYR A 572 -25.11 -18.40 10.30
CA TYR A 572 -25.53 -19.67 10.83
C TYR A 572 -24.60 -20.20 11.95
N SER A 573 -23.28 -20.08 11.75
CA SER A 573 -22.27 -20.46 12.74
C SER A 573 -22.36 -19.63 14.04
N TYR A 574 -22.81 -18.39 13.96
CA TYR A 574 -23.12 -17.53 15.12
C TYR A 574 -24.46 -17.81 15.74
N ARG A 575 -25.19 -18.83 15.25
CA ARG A 575 -26.52 -19.24 15.73
C ARG A 575 -27.59 -18.15 15.60
N ASN A 576 -27.48 -17.29 14.61
CA ASN A 576 -28.56 -16.40 14.25
C ASN A 576 -29.72 -17.25 13.71
N PRO A 577 -30.97 -17.09 14.21
CA PRO A 577 -32.09 -17.92 13.80
C PRO A 577 -32.50 -17.68 12.34
N GLU A 578 -32.24 -16.49 11.82
CA GLU A 578 -32.56 -16.07 10.47
C GLU A 578 -31.47 -15.18 9.88
N CYS A 579 -31.33 -15.15 8.56
CA CYS A 579 -30.43 -14.25 7.86
C CYS A 579 -31.02 -13.97 6.49
N TYR A 580 -31.38 -12.73 6.21
CA TYR A 580 -31.89 -12.24 4.93
C TYR A 580 -30.96 -11.16 4.39
N ILE A 581 -30.29 -11.42 3.28
CA ILE A 581 -29.20 -10.55 2.77
C ILE A 581 -29.27 -10.35 1.26
N PHE A 582 -28.71 -9.23 0.81
CA PHE A 582 -28.45 -8.98 -0.60
C PHE A 582 -27.17 -8.15 -0.77
N GLU A 583 -26.53 -8.30 -1.93
CA GLU A 583 -25.34 -7.54 -2.35
C GLU A 583 -25.47 -7.17 -3.81
N ARG A 584 -25.14 -5.91 -4.15
CA ARG A 584 -24.80 -5.51 -5.50
C ARG A 584 -23.30 -5.48 -5.63
N GLY A 585 -22.76 -6.18 -6.60
CA GLY A 585 -21.32 -6.23 -6.78
C GLY A 585 -20.95 -6.76 -8.16
N ASN A 586 -19.72 -6.51 -8.56
CA ASN A 586 -19.21 -6.95 -9.85
C ASN A 586 -18.70 -8.39 -9.79
N GLU A 587 -18.86 -9.09 -10.91
CA GLU A 587 -18.13 -10.31 -11.26
C GLU A 587 -17.02 -9.93 -12.23
N TYR A 588 -15.91 -10.66 -12.24
CA TYR A 588 -14.72 -10.33 -13.03
C TYR A 588 -14.43 -11.47 -14.01
N ILE A 589 -14.90 -11.31 -15.23
CA ILE A 589 -14.85 -12.34 -16.28
C ILE A 589 -13.66 -12.06 -17.20
N PRO A 590 -12.61 -12.89 -17.19
CA PRO A 590 -11.46 -12.71 -18.08
C PRO A 590 -11.90 -12.72 -19.55
N VAL A 591 -11.32 -11.81 -20.34
CA VAL A 591 -11.52 -11.71 -21.80
C VAL A 591 -10.22 -12.12 -22.47
N GLU A 592 -10.29 -13.06 -23.40
CA GLU A 592 -9.11 -13.56 -24.11
C GLU A 592 -8.46 -12.45 -24.94
N GLY A 593 -7.16 -12.23 -24.75
CA GLY A 593 -6.38 -11.19 -25.41
C GLY A 593 -6.48 -9.79 -24.80
N GLU A 594 -7.31 -9.58 -23.76
CA GLU A 594 -7.43 -8.30 -23.07
C GLU A 594 -6.71 -8.32 -21.70
N VAL A 595 -6.19 -7.16 -21.31
CA VAL A 595 -5.52 -7.01 -19.99
C VAL A 595 -6.55 -6.89 -18.86
N LEU A 596 -7.69 -6.26 -19.14
CA LEU A 596 -8.75 -6.04 -18.15
C LEU A 596 -9.90 -7.03 -18.36
N PRO A 597 -10.50 -7.55 -17.28
CA PRO A 597 -11.69 -8.39 -17.37
C PRO A 597 -12.93 -7.58 -17.74
N ASN A 598 -13.98 -8.25 -18.19
CA ASN A 598 -15.33 -7.69 -18.19
C ASN A 598 -15.88 -7.72 -16.74
N GLU A 599 -16.45 -6.61 -16.30
CA GLU A 599 -16.89 -6.41 -14.91
C GLU A 599 -18.41 -6.17 -14.78
N PRO A 600 -19.26 -7.14 -15.19
CA PRO A 600 -20.69 -6.96 -15.12
C PRO A 600 -21.20 -6.92 -13.67
N GLU A 601 -22.11 -5.95 -13.40
CA GLU A 601 -22.77 -5.84 -12.11
C GLU A 601 -23.82 -6.94 -11.91
N ARG A 602 -23.87 -7.49 -10.70
CA ARG A 602 -24.80 -8.53 -10.29
C ARG A 602 -25.51 -8.15 -8.99
N LEU A 603 -26.75 -8.60 -8.88
CA LEU A 603 -27.49 -8.62 -7.61
C LEU A 603 -27.48 -10.07 -7.09
N GLY A 604 -26.68 -10.33 -6.05
CA GLY A 604 -26.72 -11.56 -5.27
C GLY A 604 -27.64 -11.40 -4.07
N PHE A 605 -28.41 -12.41 -3.72
CA PHE A 605 -29.27 -12.38 -2.53
C PHE A 605 -29.48 -13.79 -2.00
N GLY A 606 -29.83 -13.86 -0.73
CA GLY A 606 -30.11 -15.16 -0.13
C GLY A 606 -30.64 -15.04 1.30
N PHE A 607 -31.21 -16.14 1.77
CA PHE A 607 -31.67 -16.23 3.15
C PHE A 607 -31.69 -17.67 3.63
N TYR A 608 -31.71 -17.83 4.94
CA TYR A 608 -32.21 -18.97 5.67
C TYR A 608 -33.05 -18.47 6.84
N ASP A 609 -33.99 -19.33 7.27
CA ASP A 609 -34.82 -19.10 8.46
C ASP A 609 -35.08 -20.45 9.12
N THR A 610 -34.67 -20.60 10.37
CA THR A 610 -34.79 -21.84 11.16
C THR A 610 -36.11 -21.91 11.97
N GLU A 611 -36.80 -20.77 12.11
CA GLU A 611 -38.01 -20.63 12.90
C GLU A 611 -39.28 -20.75 12.04
N THR A 612 -39.21 -20.25 10.82
CA THR A 612 -40.33 -20.38 9.87
C THR A 612 -40.11 -21.56 8.93
N LYS A 613 -41.20 -22.03 8.31
CA LYS A 613 -41.14 -23.05 7.26
C LYS A 613 -40.95 -22.43 5.89
N ALA A 614 -39.88 -21.63 5.77
CA ALA A 614 -39.55 -21.01 4.48
C ALA A 614 -39.35 -22.04 3.37
N ASP A 615 -39.82 -21.73 2.18
CA ASP A 615 -39.75 -22.64 1.04
C ASP A 615 -39.31 -21.92 -0.27
N PHE A 616 -39.35 -22.63 -1.38
CA PHE A 616 -38.98 -22.08 -2.69
C PHE A 616 -39.85 -20.86 -3.10
N TYR A 617 -41.11 -20.80 -2.63
CA TYR A 617 -42.00 -19.71 -3.01
C TYR A 617 -41.67 -18.40 -2.30
N ASP A 618 -40.97 -18.44 -1.18
CA ASP A 618 -40.49 -17.23 -0.49
C ASP A 618 -39.42 -16.52 -1.32
N ILE A 619 -38.38 -17.24 -1.79
CA ILE A 619 -37.39 -16.64 -2.67
C ILE A 619 -37.98 -16.20 -4.02
N LYS A 620 -38.93 -16.97 -4.56
CA LYS A 620 -39.67 -16.56 -5.77
C LYS A 620 -40.47 -15.28 -5.51
N GLY A 621 -41.08 -15.12 -4.35
CA GLY A 621 -41.80 -13.92 -3.95
C GLY A 621 -40.90 -12.68 -3.86
N PHE A 622 -39.67 -12.80 -3.37
CA PHE A 622 -38.69 -11.71 -3.41
C PHE A 622 -38.36 -11.31 -4.84
N VAL A 623 -38.11 -12.28 -5.72
CA VAL A 623 -37.82 -11.98 -7.15
C VAL A 623 -39.04 -11.33 -7.85
N GLU A 624 -40.24 -11.88 -7.67
CA GLU A 624 -41.48 -11.31 -8.21
C GLU A 624 -41.73 -9.88 -7.71
N GLY A 625 -41.57 -9.66 -6.40
CA GLY A 625 -41.74 -8.37 -5.77
C GLY A 625 -40.76 -7.33 -6.31
N LEU A 626 -39.47 -7.70 -6.45
CA LEU A 626 -38.44 -6.84 -7.01
C LEU A 626 -38.75 -6.46 -8.45
N LEU A 627 -38.99 -7.45 -9.32
CA LEU A 627 -39.29 -7.22 -10.76
C LEU A 627 -40.54 -6.36 -10.97
N SER A 628 -41.59 -6.59 -10.19
CA SER A 628 -42.81 -5.77 -10.21
C SER A 628 -42.54 -4.32 -9.78
N LYS A 629 -41.73 -4.09 -8.74
CA LYS A 629 -41.38 -2.73 -8.29
C LYS A 629 -40.52 -2.00 -9.29
N LEU A 630 -39.57 -2.68 -9.94
CA LEU A 630 -38.71 -2.13 -10.97
C LEU A 630 -39.39 -1.92 -12.32
N GLY A 631 -40.61 -2.47 -12.51
CA GLY A 631 -41.36 -2.30 -13.72
C GLY A 631 -40.96 -3.23 -14.89
N ALA A 632 -40.37 -4.40 -14.54
CA ALA A 632 -40.04 -5.42 -15.53
C ALA A 632 -41.29 -5.92 -16.25
N GLN A 633 -41.21 -6.11 -17.57
CA GLN A 633 -42.31 -6.53 -18.42
C GLN A 633 -42.13 -7.95 -18.94
N LYS A 634 -43.20 -8.69 -19.14
CA LYS A 634 -43.18 -10.06 -19.68
C LYS A 634 -42.23 -10.97 -18.88
N VAL A 635 -42.41 -10.98 -17.55
CA VAL A 635 -41.65 -11.85 -16.66
C VAL A 635 -42.19 -13.27 -16.77
N GLU A 636 -41.27 -14.21 -17.02
CA GLU A 636 -41.57 -15.65 -17.03
C GLU A 636 -40.61 -16.38 -16.08
N PHE A 637 -41.09 -17.39 -15.36
CA PHE A 637 -40.30 -18.28 -14.51
C PHE A 637 -40.32 -19.68 -15.08
N GLU A 638 -39.12 -20.21 -15.35
CA GLU A 638 -38.99 -21.57 -15.88
C GLU A 638 -38.15 -22.41 -14.96
N LYS A 639 -38.45 -23.71 -14.90
CA LYS A 639 -37.59 -24.65 -14.16
C LYS A 639 -36.22 -24.66 -14.82
N ALA A 640 -35.17 -24.38 -13.98
CA ALA A 640 -33.80 -24.45 -14.48
C ALA A 640 -33.41 -25.91 -14.79
N THR A 641 -32.62 -26.09 -15.85
CA THR A 641 -32.00 -27.36 -16.24
C THR A 641 -30.51 -27.12 -16.45
N ALA A 642 -29.73 -28.18 -16.64
CA ALA A 642 -28.32 -28.08 -16.98
C ALA A 642 -28.00 -27.35 -18.30
N GLU A 643 -29.01 -27.11 -19.11
CA GLU A 643 -28.93 -26.40 -20.41
C GLU A 643 -29.18 -24.88 -20.26
N CYS A 644 -29.50 -24.37 -19.06
CA CYS A 644 -29.68 -22.93 -18.84
C CYS A 644 -28.33 -22.18 -18.96
N SER A 645 -28.40 -20.86 -19.13
CA SER A 645 -27.23 -20.02 -19.37
C SER A 645 -26.35 -19.82 -18.13
N PHE A 646 -26.72 -20.42 -16.97
CA PHE A 646 -26.03 -20.26 -15.68
C PHE A 646 -25.34 -21.55 -15.25
N ASP A 647 -24.02 -21.59 -15.30
CA ASP A 647 -23.22 -22.72 -14.78
C ASP A 647 -23.44 -22.97 -13.28
N GLU A 648 -23.92 -21.96 -12.55
CA GLU A 648 -24.28 -22.05 -11.13
C GLU A 648 -25.49 -22.98 -10.86
N PHE A 649 -26.17 -23.45 -11.87
CA PHE A 649 -27.25 -24.46 -11.73
C PHE A 649 -26.87 -25.60 -10.76
N TYR A 650 -25.64 -26.06 -10.80
CA TYR A 650 -25.17 -27.16 -9.97
C TYR A 650 -25.05 -26.82 -8.47
N ALA A 651 -25.12 -25.52 -8.11
CA ALA A 651 -25.18 -25.08 -6.71
C ALA A 651 -26.56 -25.28 -6.10
N PHE A 652 -27.59 -25.54 -6.91
CA PHE A 652 -28.98 -25.59 -6.48
C PHE A 652 -29.54 -27.02 -6.43
N HIS A 653 -30.61 -27.19 -5.65
CA HIS A 653 -31.38 -28.39 -5.62
C HIS A 653 -32.13 -28.59 -6.94
N PRO A 654 -31.93 -29.71 -7.70
CA PRO A 654 -32.42 -29.84 -9.08
C PRO A 654 -33.93 -29.79 -9.24
N GLY A 655 -34.70 -30.00 -8.16
CA GLY A 655 -36.16 -29.91 -8.13
C GLY A 655 -36.72 -28.58 -7.63
N ARG A 656 -35.86 -27.65 -7.12
CA ARG A 656 -36.27 -26.40 -6.48
C ARG A 656 -35.37 -25.23 -6.92
N VAL A 657 -35.21 -25.09 -8.23
CA VAL A 657 -34.44 -24.03 -8.89
C VAL A 657 -35.16 -23.53 -10.11
N ALA A 658 -35.13 -22.22 -10.34
CA ALA A 658 -35.73 -21.58 -11.50
C ALA A 658 -34.79 -20.54 -12.13
N VAL A 659 -34.93 -20.37 -13.44
CA VAL A 659 -34.46 -19.21 -14.14
C VAL A 659 -35.57 -18.19 -14.29
N VAL A 660 -35.25 -16.92 -14.22
CA VAL A 660 -36.13 -15.80 -14.51
C VAL A 660 -35.79 -15.22 -15.88
N LYS A 661 -36.81 -15.09 -16.69
CA LYS A 661 -36.75 -14.48 -18.04
C LYS A 661 -37.54 -13.17 -18.06
N VAL A 662 -36.97 -12.17 -18.68
CA VAL A 662 -37.67 -10.91 -18.97
C VAL A 662 -37.55 -10.62 -20.45
N ASN A 663 -38.70 -10.41 -21.09
CA ASN A 663 -38.77 -10.29 -22.57
C ASN A 663 -38.19 -11.50 -23.33
N GLY A 664 -38.14 -12.69 -22.73
CA GLY A 664 -37.62 -13.93 -23.33
C GLY A 664 -36.13 -14.20 -23.06
N GLU A 665 -35.38 -13.26 -22.43
CA GLU A 665 -33.97 -13.42 -22.09
C GLU A 665 -33.80 -13.87 -20.63
N GLU A 666 -32.90 -14.82 -20.39
CA GLU A 666 -32.54 -15.29 -19.05
C GLU A 666 -31.69 -14.24 -18.33
N ILE A 667 -32.25 -13.63 -17.29
CA ILE A 667 -31.58 -12.55 -16.56
C ILE A 667 -31.12 -12.97 -15.14
N GLY A 668 -31.53 -14.15 -14.67
CA GLY A 668 -31.16 -14.61 -13.32
C GLY A 668 -31.52 -16.05 -13.04
N ILE A 669 -30.91 -16.57 -11.98
CA ILE A 669 -31.15 -17.92 -11.43
C ILE A 669 -31.34 -17.82 -9.92
N PHE A 670 -32.28 -18.57 -9.36
CA PHE A 670 -32.53 -18.61 -7.93
C PHE A 670 -33.16 -19.94 -7.50
N GLY A 671 -32.98 -20.31 -6.25
CA GLY A 671 -33.55 -21.50 -5.72
C GLY A 671 -33.01 -21.92 -4.36
N GLU A 672 -33.39 -23.15 -3.92
CA GLU A 672 -32.85 -23.79 -2.73
C GLU A 672 -31.43 -24.30 -3.03
N LEU A 673 -30.49 -24.09 -2.11
CA LEU A 673 -29.14 -24.64 -2.24
C LEU A 673 -29.16 -26.18 -2.22
N HIS A 674 -28.25 -26.76 -3.00
CA HIS A 674 -28.08 -28.23 -3.02
C HIS A 674 -27.64 -28.73 -1.64
N PRO A 675 -28.15 -29.86 -1.12
CA PRO A 675 -27.77 -30.39 0.19
C PRO A 675 -26.27 -30.54 0.39
N ARG A 676 -25.53 -30.95 -0.67
CA ARG A 676 -24.05 -31.02 -0.63
C ARG A 676 -23.39 -29.67 -0.49
N VAL A 677 -23.96 -28.61 -1.07
CA VAL A 677 -23.47 -27.24 -0.91
C VAL A 677 -23.71 -26.78 0.52
N LEU A 678 -24.87 -27.04 1.07
CA LEU A 678 -25.17 -26.75 2.49
C LEU A 678 -24.18 -27.44 3.42
N GLU A 679 -23.88 -28.72 3.18
CA GLU A 679 -22.87 -29.49 3.93
C GLU A 679 -21.48 -28.85 3.81
N ASN A 680 -21.05 -28.45 2.58
CA ASN A 680 -19.76 -27.80 2.34
C ASN A 680 -19.60 -26.45 3.08
N TYR A 681 -20.71 -25.81 3.39
CA TYR A 681 -20.77 -24.55 4.16
C TYR A 681 -21.14 -24.73 5.64
N GLY A 682 -21.42 -25.96 6.08
CA GLY A 682 -21.81 -26.28 7.47
C GLY A 682 -23.16 -25.70 7.87
N ILE A 683 -24.13 -25.63 6.94
CA ILE A 683 -25.49 -25.14 7.17
C ILE A 683 -26.44 -26.35 7.22
N ASP A 684 -26.98 -26.66 8.37
CA ASP A 684 -27.97 -27.78 8.55
C ASP A 684 -29.41 -27.33 8.25
N ALA A 685 -29.65 -26.07 7.99
CA ALA A 685 -30.95 -25.52 7.62
C ALA A 685 -31.09 -25.41 6.08
N ARG A 686 -32.33 -25.35 5.58
CA ARG A 686 -32.55 -24.98 4.19
C ARG A 686 -32.14 -23.52 3.98
N ALA A 687 -31.38 -23.28 2.92
CA ALA A 687 -31.03 -21.92 2.50
C ALA A 687 -31.34 -21.71 1.03
N TYR A 688 -31.70 -20.51 0.70
CA TYR A 688 -32.14 -20.07 -0.61
C TYR A 688 -31.26 -18.95 -1.08
N VAL A 689 -30.76 -19.02 -2.31
CA VAL A 689 -29.92 -17.99 -2.89
C VAL A 689 -30.36 -17.66 -4.33
N GLY A 690 -29.99 -16.51 -4.80
CA GLY A 690 -30.27 -16.11 -6.17
C GLY A 690 -29.26 -15.09 -6.69
N LYS A 691 -29.16 -15.02 -8.01
CA LYS A 691 -28.37 -14.04 -8.75
C LYS A 691 -29.20 -13.48 -9.89
N ILE A 692 -29.14 -12.13 -10.08
CA ILE A 692 -29.76 -11.42 -11.20
C ILE A 692 -28.71 -10.53 -11.88
N ASN A 693 -28.70 -10.54 -13.20
CA ASN A 693 -27.87 -9.69 -14.03
C ASN A 693 -28.48 -8.27 -14.06
N VAL A 694 -27.79 -7.29 -13.44
CA VAL A 694 -28.32 -5.93 -13.28
C VAL A 694 -28.40 -5.14 -14.59
N PRO A 695 -27.40 -5.17 -15.49
CA PRO A 695 -27.49 -4.46 -16.77
C PRO A 695 -28.66 -4.93 -17.64
N GLU A 696 -28.87 -6.24 -17.76
CA GLU A 696 -29.95 -6.85 -18.53
C GLU A 696 -31.31 -6.54 -17.90
N LEU A 697 -31.38 -6.57 -16.57
CA LEU A 697 -32.59 -6.17 -15.85
C LEU A 697 -32.92 -4.70 -16.09
N MET A 698 -31.95 -3.79 -16.02
CA MET A 698 -32.15 -2.37 -16.25
C MET A 698 -32.66 -2.10 -17.66
N ALA A 699 -32.08 -2.76 -18.67
CA ALA A 699 -32.51 -2.65 -20.08
C ALA A 699 -33.94 -3.15 -20.32
N SER A 700 -34.42 -4.05 -19.46
CA SER A 700 -35.74 -4.70 -19.55
C SER A 700 -36.85 -4.00 -18.75
N CYS A 701 -36.51 -3.00 -17.95
CA CYS A 701 -37.47 -2.31 -17.08
C CYS A 701 -37.99 -1.02 -17.70
N VAL A 702 -39.26 -0.71 -17.47
CA VAL A 702 -39.90 0.55 -17.87
C VAL A 702 -39.86 1.52 -16.70
N ALA A 703 -39.15 2.64 -16.87
CA ALA A 703 -38.94 3.62 -15.81
C ALA A 703 -40.20 4.33 -15.30
N GLN A 704 -41.26 4.40 -16.10
CA GLN A 704 -42.50 5.06 -15.72
C GLN A 704 -43.73 4.15 -15.92
N LYS A 705 -44.52 3.99 -14.86
CA LYS A 705 -45.86 3.38 -14.98
C LYS A 705 -46.77 4.35 -15.70
N THR A 706 -47.33 3.89 -16.80
CA THR A 706 -48.36 4.64 -17.57
C THR A 706 -49.75 4.39 -16.97
N TYR A 707 -50.55 5.45 -16.88
CA TYR A 707 -51.92 5.32 -16.46
C TYR A 707 -52.71 4.49 -17.50
N LYS A 708 -53.41 3.43 -17.00
CA LYS A 708 -54.41 2.71 -17.80
C LYS A 708 -55.80 3.07 -17.29
N PRO A 709 -56.74 3.52 -18.18
CA PRO A 709 -58.10 3.83 -17.75
C PRO A 709 -58.76 2.60 -17.11
N LEU A 710 -59.58 2.85 -16.11
CA LEU A 710 -60.41 1.77 -15.53
C LEU A 710 -61.35 1.19 -16.62
N PRO A 711 -61.53 -0.11 -16.67
CA PRO A 711 -62.40 -0.76 -17.60
C PRO A 711 -63.85 -0.26 -17.48
N LYS A 712 -64.50 -0.01 -18.59
CA LYS A 712 -65.89 0.48 -18.65
C LYS A 712 -66.91 -0.62 -18.38
N TYR A 713 -66.56 -1.87 -18.74
CA TYR A 713 -67.46 -3.03 -18.66
C TYR A 713 -67.02 -4.04 -17.59
N PRO A 714 -67.93 -4.76 -16.93
CA PRO A 714 -67.55 -5.72 -15.90
C PRO A 714 -66.81 -6.93 -16.49
N ALA A 715 -65.95 -7.55 -15.67
CA ALA A 715 -65.37 -8.84 -16.01
C ALA A 715 -66.35 -9.98 -15.70
N THR A 716 -66.20 -11.10 -16.42
CA THR A 716 -66.82 -12.39 -16.14
C THR A 716 -65.75 -13.38 -15.71
N THR A 717 -65.91 -14.01 -14.56
CA THR A 717 -64.94 -14.99 -14.03
C THR A 717 -65.46 -16.38 -14.16
N ARG A 718 -64.58 -17.31 -14.51
CA ARG A 718 -64.84 -18.75 -14.56
C ARG A 718 -63.72 -19.49 -13.80
N ASP A 719 -64.05 -20.35 -12.89
CA ASP A 719 -63.14 -21.22 -12.19
C ASP A 719 -62.99 -22.55 -12.92
N LEU A 720 -61.78 -23.06 -12.96
CA LEU A 720 -61.40 -24.26 -13.68
C LEU A 720 -60.45 -25.09 -12.82
N SER A 721 -60.83 -26.32 -12.46
CA SER A 721 -59.95 -27.27 -11.85
C SER A 721 -59.60 -28.39 -12.81
N ILE A 722 -58.33 -28.60 -13.04
CA ILE A 722 -57.76 -29.56 -14.00
C ILE A 722 -56.86 -30.56 -13.32
N VAL A 723 -56.88 -31.79 -13.81
CA VAL A 723 -55.94 -32.84 -13.40
C VAL A 723 -54.94 -33.06 -14.51
N CYS A 724 -53.65 -33.04 -14.16
CA CYS A 724 -52.56 -33.28 -15.09
C CYS A 724 -51.42 -34.06 -14.44
N ASP A 725 -50.48 -34.55 -15.20
CA ASP A 725 -49.28 -35.18 -14.68
C ASP A 725 -48.48 -34.21 -13.83
N ASP A 726 -47.82 -34.74 -12.79
CA ASP A 726 -47.10 -33.93 -11.79
C ASP A 726 -45.95 -33.11 -12.35
N ASP A 727 -45.33 -33.53 -13.44
CA ASP A 727 -44.21 -32.90 -14.11
C ASP A 727 -44.64 -31.74 -15.07
N ILE A 728 -45.94 -31.60 -15.39
CA ILE A 728 -46.44 -30.49 -16.19
C ILE A 728 -46.32 -29.16 -15.40
N PRO A 729 -45.53 -28.18 -15.87
CA PRO A 729 -45.39 -26.92 -15.12
C PRO A 729 -46.69 -26.10 -15.14
N ALA A 730 -47.03 -25.42 -14.01
CA ALA A 730 -48.15 -24.49 -13.96
C ALA A 730 -48.06 -23.38 -15.02
N ALA A 731 -46.89 -22.89 -15.31
CA ALA A 731 -46.64 -21.89 -16.34
C ALA A 731 -47.06 -22.34 -17.76
N LEU A 732 -46.89 -23.65 -18.06
CA LEU A 732 -47.37 -24.21 -19.36
C LEU A 732 -48.90 -24.21 -19.41
N LEU A 733 -49.56 -24.55 -18.30
CA LEU A 733 -51.02 -24.52 -18.17
C LEU A 733 -51.53 -23.07 -18.34
N GLU A 734 -50.95 -22.12 -17.64
CA GLU A 734 -51.31 -20.68 -17.73
C GLU A 734 -51.12 -20.12 -19.14
N LYS A 735 -50.01 -20.46 -19.77
CA LYS A 735 -49.68 -20.02 -21.13
C LYS A 735 -50.68 -20.62 -22.14
N THR A 736 -51.08 -21.87 -21.95
CA THR A 736 -52.09 -22.57 -22.75
C THR A 736 -53.47 -21.94 -22.58
N ILE A 737 -53.87 -21.67 -21.34
CA ILE A 737 -55.14 -20.98 -21.01
C ILE A 737 -55.13 -19.60 -21.64
N SER A 738 -54.08 -18.82 -21.43
CA SER A 738 -53.95 -17.44 -21.95
C SER A 738 -54.06 -17.37 -23.47
N LYS A 739 -53.39 -18.28 -24.18
CA LYS A 739 -53.44 -18.39 -25.65
C LYS A 739 -54.83 -18.78 -26.15
N ALA A 740 -55.51 -19.71 -25.45
CA ALA A 740 -56.84 -20.19 -25.87
C ALA A 740 -57.92 -19.14 -25.63
N VAL A 741 -57.88 -18.40 -24.53
CA VAL A 741 -58.82 -17.28 -24.26
C VAL A 741 -58.60 -16.10 -25.21
N GLY A 742 -57.31 -15.76 -25.49
CA GLY A 742 -56.94 -14.69 -26.41
C GLY A 742 -57.22 -13.28 -25.90
N SER A 743 -57.71 -12.39 -26.79
CA SER A 743 -57.84 -10.94 -26.54
C SER A 743 -58.80 -10.53 -25.44
N ILE A 744 -59.70 -11.42 -25.03
CA ILE A 744 -60.68 -11.17 -23.94
C ILE A 744 -60.14 -11.59 -22.60
N LEU A 745 -58.92 -12.16 -22.50
CA LEU A 745 -58.29 -12.48 -21.21
C LEU A 745 -57.90 -11.23 -20.48
N GLU A 746 -58.37 -11.06 -19.25
CA GLU A 746 -57.91 -10.01 -18.35
C GLU A 746 -56.85 -10.57 -17.41
N LYS A 747 -57.10 -11.75 -16.81
CA LYS A 747 -56.19 -12.36 -15.81
C LYS A 747 -56.46 -13.85 -15.67
N VAL A 748 -55.37 -14.62 -15.50
CA VAL A 748 -55.41 -16.01 -15.00
C VAL A 748 -54.79 -15.99 -13.61
N THR A 749 -55.46 -16.58 -12.64
CA THR A 749 -54.94 -16.66 -11.25
C THR A 749 -55.04 -18.11 -10.82
N LEU A 750 -53.89 -18.72 -10.53
CA LEU A 750 -53.79 -19.99 -9.83
C LEU A 750 -54.13 -19.76 -8.35
N PHE A 751 -55.11 -20.54 -7.80
CA PHE A 751 -55.53 -20.35 -6.42
C PHE A 751 -55.47 -21.63 -5.60
N ASP A 752 -55.34 -22.82 -6.22
CA ASP A 752 -55.19 -24.06 -5.49
C ASP A 752 -54.40 -25.12 -6.27
N VAL A 753 -53.54 -25.87 -5.56
CA VAL A 753 -52.87 -27.06 -6.07
C VAL A 753 -53.01 -28.17 -5.07
N TYR A 754 -53.76 -29.21 -5.47
CA TYR A 754 -54.05 -30.33 -4.63
C TYR A 754 -53.34 -31.62 -5.08
N LYS A 755 -52.66 -32.26 -4.17
CA LYS A 755 -52.08 -33.60 -4.30
C LYS A 755 -52.50 -34.42 -3.10
N GLY A 756 -53.32 -35.41 -3.30
CA GLY A 756 -53.80 -36.20 -2.21
C GLY A 756 -54.58 -37.47 -2.67
N GLU A 757 -55.22 -38.18 -1.74
CA GLU A 757 -55.87 -39.46 -1.98
C GLU A 757 -56.98 -39.48 -3.07
N GLN A 758 -57.50 -38.29 -3.39
CA GLN A 758 -58.52 -38.15 -4.44
C GLN A 758 -57.97 -37.98 -5.87
N ILE A 759 -56.66 -37.92 -6.02
CA ILE A 759 -55.97 -37.77 -7.27
C ILE A 759 -55.06 -38.96 -7.53
N GLU A 760 -55.06 -39.47 -8.76
CA GLU A 760 -54.19 -40.59 -9.14
C GLU A 760 -52.71 -40.32 -8.83
N LYS A 761 -52.00 -41.33 -8.32
CA LYS A 761 -50.59 -41.19 -7.99
C LYS A 761 -49.77 -40.78 -9.22
N GLY A 762 -48.94 -39.73 -9.09
CA GLY A 762 -48.21 -39.15 -10.21
C GLY A 762 -48.93 -38.02 -10.94
N LYS A 763 -50.14 -37.64 -10.47
CA LYS A 763 -50.90 -36.49 -10.97
C LYS A 763 -51.18 -35.45 -9.89
N LYS A 764 -51.48 -34.23 -10.32
CA LYS A 764 -51.91 -33.11 -9.50
C LYS A 764 -53.18 -32.49 -10.02
N SER A 765 -53.99 -31.93 -9.11
CA SER A 765 -55.10 -31.05 -9.50
C SER A 765 -54.69 -29.59 -9.35
N VAL A 766 -54.88 -28.78 -10.38
CA VAL A 766 -54.53 -27.34 -10.41
C VAL A 766 -55.79 -26.55 -10.70
N SER A 767 -56.09 -25.56 -9.86
CA SER A 767 -57.30 -24.76 -9.97
C SER A 767 -56.99 -23.31 -10.35
N TYR A 768 -57.58 -22.84 -11.41
CA TYR A 768 -57.41 -21.50 -11.95
C TYR A 768 -58.73 -20.71 -11.93
N SER A 769 -58.65 -19.42 -11.61
CA SER A 769 -59.69 -18.41 -11.84
C SER A 769 -59.32 -17.58 -13.05
N ILE A 770 -60.18 -17.64 -14.07
CA ILE A 770 -59.97 -16.99 -15.39
C ILE A 770 -60.93 -15.82 -15.47
N SER A 771 -60.38 -14.58 -15.38
CA SER A 771 -61.12 -13.35 -15.61
C SER A 771 -61.06 -12.94 -17.05
N MET A 772 -62.23 -12.73 -17.63
CA MET A 772 -62.42 -12.36 -19.02
C MET A 772 -63.18 -11.05 -19.14
N ARG A 773 -62.75 -10.17 -20.04
CA ARG A 773 -63.37 -8.88 -20.26
C ARG A 773 -63.25 -8.45 -21.72
N SER A 774 -64.35 -7.88 -22.27
CA SER A 774 -64.32 -7.21 -23.56
C SER A 774 -64.17 -5.71 -23.36
N HIS A 775 -63.47 -5.05 -24.28
CA HIS A 775 -63.36 -3.59 -24.32
C HIS A 775 -64.53 -2.92 -25.05
N ASP A 776 -65.28 -3.69 -25.82
CA ASP A 776 -66.32 -3.17 -26.73
C ASP A 776 -67.72 -3.29 -26.15
N GLY A 777 -67.89 -4.09 -25.05
CA GLY A 777 -69.21 -4.33 -24.42
C GLY A 777 -69.13 -5.36 -23.27
N THR A 778 -70.21 -5.58 -22.58
CA THR A 778 -70.34 -6.64 -21.55
C THR A 778 -70.31 -8.00 -22.24
N LEU A 779 -69.41 -8.91 -21.79
CA LEU A 779 -69.34 -10.27 -22.28
C LEU A 779 -70.64 -11.03 -21.97
N THR A 780 -71.21 -11.76 -22.97
CA THR A 780 -72.31 -12.67 -22.76
C THR A 780 -71.80 -14.02 -22.24
N ASP A 781 -72.62 -14.75 -21.52
CA ASP A 781 -72.30 -16.13 -21.03
C ASP A 781 -71.91 -17.06 -22.21
N GLU A 782 -72.57 -16.96 -23.36
CA GLU A 782 -72.23 -17.71 -24.55
C GLU A 782 -70.82 -17.43 -25.09
N GLN A 783 -70.35 -16.18 -24.99
CA GLN A 783 -68.99 -15.81 -25.39
C GLN A 783 -67.94 -16.36 -24.38
N ALA A 784 -68.24 -16.28 -23.09
CA ALA A 784 -67.41 -16.82 -22.02
C ALA A 784 -67.29 -18.36 -22.12
N ASP A 785 -68.44 -19.05 -22.32
CA ASP A 785 -68.48 -20.50 -22.43
C ASP A 785 -67.75 -21.00 -23.70
N LYS A 786 -67.87 -20.29 -24.79
CA LYS A 786 -67.11 -20.57 -26.04
C LYS A 786 -65.59 -20.44 -25.81
N ALA A 787 -65.14 -19.46 -25.03
CA ALA A 787 -63.74 -19.33 -24.65
C ALA A 787 -63.30 -20.48 -23.74
N MET A 788 -64.12 -20.83 -22.74
CA MET A 788 -63.84 -21.96 -21.84
C MET A 788 -63.75 -23.29 -22.58
N LYS A 789 -64.62 -23.51 -23.61
CA LYS A 789 -64.51 -24.70 -24.44
C LYS A 789 -63.20 -24.81 -25.19
N LYS A 790 -62.70 -23.70 -25.76
CA LYS A 790 -61.38 -23.65 -26.39
C LYS A 790 -60.26 -23.94 -25.38
N VAL A 791 -60.36 -23.42 -24.16
CA VAL A 791 -59.42 -23.68 -23.08
C VAL A 791 -59.37 -25.18 -22.73
N LEU A 792 -60.50 -25.81 -22.58
CA LEU A 792 -60.56 -27.25 -22.29
C LEU A 792 -59.97 -28.11 -23.42
N GLU A 793 -60.27 -27.78 -24.69
CA GLU A 793 -59.71 -28.44 -25.87
C GLU A 793 -58.17 -28.29 -25.91
N ALA A 794 -57.65 -27.08 -25.66
CA ALA A 794 -56.20 -26.80 -25.65
C ALA A 794 -55.48 -27.49 -24.49
N LEU A 795 -56.06 -27.51 -23.28
CA LEU A 795 -55.53 -28.19 -22.13
C LEU A 795 -55.51 -29.73 -22.30
N LYS A 796 -56.53 -30.27 -22.93
CA LYS A 796 -56.58 -31.72 -23.23
C LYS A 796 -55.46 -32.11 -24.23
N ALA A 797 -55.08 -31.25 -25.13
CA ALA A 797 -54.00 -31.50 -26.10
C ALA A 797 -52.61 -31.62 -25.42
N ILE A 798 -52.46 -31.11 -24.22
CA ILE A 798 -51.21 -31.21 -23.42
C ILE A 798 -51.35 -32.15 -22.22
N GLY A 799 -52.40 -33.02 -22.20
CA GLY A 799 -52.59 -34.03 -21.17
C GLY A 799 -53.22 -33.52 -19.86
N ALA A 800 -53.87 -32.35 -19.90
CA ALA A 800 -54.57 -31.82 -18.74
C ALA A 800 -56.13 -31.94 -18.94
N GLU A 801 -56.79 -32.60 -18.03
CA GLU A 801 -58.23 -32.88 -18.12
C GLU A 801 -59.04 -32.21 -17.00
N LEU A 802 -60.30 -31.91 -17.27
CA LEU A 802 -61.19 -31.34 -16.24
C LEU A 802 -61.31 -32.31 -15.05
N ARG A 803 -61.17 -31.83 -13.82
CA ARG A 803 -61.47 -32.60 -12.62
C ARG A 803 -62.96 -32.86 -12.52
N MET A 804 -63.34 -34.13 -12.56
CA MET A 804 -64.75 -34.55 -12.34
C MET A 804 -65.11 -34.52 -10.83
#